data_2f9ca02017d9b181a1ec48d49132f640
#
_entry.id   2f9ca02017d9b181a1ec48d49132f640
#
_cell.length_a   1.000
_cell.length_b   1.000
_cell.length_c   1.000
_cell.angle_alpha   90.00
_cell.angle_beta   90.00
_cell.angle_gamma   90.00
#
_symmetry.space_group_name_H-M   'P 1'
#
loop_
_entity.id
_entity.type
_entity.pdbx_description
1 polymer ?
#
loop_
_entity_poly.entity_id
_entity_poly.type
_entity_poly.pdbx_seq_one_letter_code
_entity_poly.pdbx_strand_id
1 'polypeptide(L)'
;MKILIVMDPGILIPAKGYGGIERIIEMLAIEYRNAGHEVHLLITTGSTIEGCIVHGIGKEGFPPNRWDARKAVPAVWRFLWKDRNKFDLVHNFGRLVYLLPILNHPVKKIMSYQREISRRNIAWINALPSKNVFFTGCSQNLINRARVRGRWETVYNGCDFNRYQSLENPCGDAPLIFLGRIERIKGCHTAIRVAKATGHRLIIAGNVSSLPEEKTYFETEIAPQIDGVQVQYIGTVNDTQKNQWLGKAKALLFPIEWEEPFGIVMVEAMACGTPVIGFRKGAVREVIDEGVTGFKVANEAEMIHVVNNLSKFNRFNCREKAMKRFHSSTISHKYLQMVSTDRKSVVILSTHQPAANPRALKEYMSLKEQGYGVKYLYSYNYDWSYRVDEIKFAEGNLARPDFVQVSANPHTASTHYFLSKIFFHLFRMFAPAHPFFKKMATSRAAWGLWKTAAKYPADLYIAHYLGALPAAVKASKQHKAKLIFDAEDFHRGEFQYYSRQKKNVTEVENRLLHSVNLMTAASPLIAEAYKNIFPNLRIETINNVFSKRHLNTIISQNDATLKLFWFSQNIGQDRGLEIFIQALNDLPEADIELTILGNLRSRTYERELLSAAIKPSRIKFRNNVSPEEIFTIAATHDIGLAGELQKCLNRQICLTNKIFTYLLAGNCVLASDTPAQSLLLKQCPGIGLTYRHDDPKDLADKITQFYLDRQLLYSCRRAASTYGRELYNWEMENKKWLVLLSNLIMKEEQVLAKKKGIIKNTVKV
;
A
#
# COMPACT_ATOMS: atom_id res chain seq x y z
N MET A 1 -9.82 -18.02 24.14
CA MET A 1 -9.10 -19.11 23.43
C MET A 1 -7.97 -19.62 24.31
N LYS A 2 -7.61 -20.90 24.14
CA LYS A 2 -6.36 -21.46 24.65
C LYS A 2 -5.30 -21.39 23.57
N ILE A 3 -4.25 -20.58 23.79
CA ILE A 3 -3.20 -20.27 22.83
C ILE A 3 -1.90 -20.92 23.29
N LEU A 4 -1.26 -21.68 22.40
CA LEU A 4 0.09 -22.21 22.63
C LEU A 4 1.09 -21.45 21.78
N ILE A 5 2.08 -20.81 22.40
CA ILE A 5 3.24 -20.22 21.72
C ILE A 5 4.40 -21.22 21.77
N VAL A 6 5.04 -21.47 20.63
CA VAL A 6 6.16 -22.43 20.48
C VAL A 6 7.39 -21.70 19.96
N MET A 7 8.56 -21.94 20.59
CA MET A 7 9.85 -21.41 20.17
C MET A 7 10.96 -22.45 20.32
N ASP A 8 12.06 -22.28 19.57
CA ASP A 8 13.29 -23.05 19.79
C ASP A 8 13.87 -22.79 21.19
N PRO A 9 14.41 -23.82 21.87
CA PRO A 9 15.12 -23.60 23.13
C PRO A 9 16.45 -22.88 22.91
N GLY A 10 16.96 -22.22 23.95
CA GLY A 10 18.28 -21.59 23.94
C GLY A 10 18.35 -20.29 24.77
N ILE A 11 17.39 -19.38 24.63
CA ILE A 11 17.34 -18.14 25.39
C ILE A 11 16.15 -18.18 26.34
N LEU A 12 16.34 -17.76 27.57
CA LEU A 12 15.26 -17.63 28.54
C LEU A 12 14.30 -16.49 28.20
N ILE A 13 13.05 -16.61 28.57
CA ILE A 13 12.04 -15.57 28.49
C ILE A 13 11.56 -15.26 29.92
N PRO A 14 11.68 -14.02 30.40
CA PRO A 14 12.22 -12.80 29.73
C PRO A 14 13.72 -12.88 29.41
N ALA A 15 14.12 -12.25 28.31
CA ALA A 15 15.53 -12.20 27.91
C ALA A 15 16.29 -11.16 28.77
N LYS A 16 17.34 -11.61 29.49
CA LYS A 16 18.16 -10.72 30.33
C LYS A 16 19.12 -9.79 29.56
N GLY A 17 19.34 -10.06 28.27
CA GLY A 17 20.26 -9.31 27.42
C GLY A 17 19.84 -9.38 25.96
N TYR A 18 20.62 -10.04 25.10
CA TYR A 18 20.28 -10.31 23.72
C TYR A 18 19.05 -11.26 23.63
N GLY A 19 18.12 -10.99 22.71
CA GLY A 19 16.93 -11.81 22.54
C GLY A 19 15.78 -11.03 21.86
N GLY A 20 15.91 -10.76 20.55
CA GLY A 20 14.91 -9.99 19.82
C GLY A 20 13.58 -10.72 19.65
N ILE A 21 13.63 -12.02 19.33
CA ILE A 21 12.42 -12.84 19.12
C ILE A 21 11.76 -13.14 20.47
N GLU A 22 12.56 -13.40 21.49
CA GLU A 22 12.11 -13.69 22.87
C GLU A 22 11.32 -12.51 23.45
N ARG A 23 11.75 -11.29 23.18
CA ARG A 23 11.02 -10.05 23.57
C ARG A 23 9.68 -9.92 22.85
N ILE A 24 9.61 -10.32 21.57
CA ILE A 24 8.35 -10.36 20.84
C ILE A 24 7.41 -11.42 21.42
N ILE A 25 7.92 -12.59 21.78
CA ILE A 25 7.14 -13.66 22.40
C ILE A 25 6.61 -13.24 23.77
N GLU A 26 7.44 -12.64 24.62
CA GLU A 26 7.04 -12.08 25.92
C GLU A 26 5.93 -11.06 25.76
N MET A 27 6.12 -10.08 24.88
CA MET A 27 5.15 -9.05 24.56
C MET A 27 3.81 -9.66 24.11
N LEU A 28 3.83 -10.61 23.17
CA LEU A 28 2.61 -11.25 22.67
C LEU A 28 1.92 -12.11 23.72
N ALA A 29 2.66 -12.82 24.56
CA ALA A 29 2.09 -13.63 25.62
C ALA A 29 1.32 -12.74 26.64
N ILE A 30 1.90 -11.61 27.01
CA ILE A 30 1.28 -10.62 27.90
C ILE A 30 0.02 -10.03 27.22
N GLU A 31 0.09 -9.63 25.95
CA GLU A 31 -1.05 -9.06 25.22
C GLU A 31 -2.19 -10.08 25.02
N TYR A 32 -1.88 -11.32 24.69
CA TYR A 32 -2.90 -12.37 24.58
C TYR A 32 -3.59 -12.64 25.92
N ARG A 33 -2.83 -12.68 27.04
CA ARG A 33 -3.38 -12.78 28.38
C ARG A 33 -4.28 -11.60 28.71
N ASN A 34 -3.82 -10.38 28.43
CA ASN A 34 -4.58 -9.16 28.69
C ASN A 34 -5.88 -9.10 27.86
N ALA A 35 -5.88 -9.73 26.69
CA ALA A 35 -7.08 -9.92 25.86
C ALA A 35 -8.01 -11.05 26.36
N GLY A 36 -7.75 -11.63 27.53
CA GLY A 36 -8.60 -12.65 28.16
C GLY A 36 -8.38 -14.07 27.62
N HIS A 37 -7.21 -14.39 27.05
CA HIS A 37 -6.89 -15.73 26.57
C HIS A 37 -6.05 -16.49 27.59
N GLU A 38 -6.23 -17.81 27.64
CA GLU A 38 -5.37 -18.74 28.42
C GLU A 38 -4.11 -19.00 27.57
N VAL A 39 -2.94 -18.57 28.07
CA VAL A 39 -1.68 -18.60 27.31
C VAL A 39 -0.73 -19.65 27.86
N HIS A 40 -0.34 -20.57 26.99
CA HIS A 40 0.68 -21.57 27.21
C HIS A 40 1.90 -21.28 26.35
N LEU A 41 3.09 -21.59 26.88
CA LEU A 41 4.34 -21.42 26.15
C LEU A 41 5.14 -22.71 26.18
N LEU A 42 5.57 -23.20 25.04
CA LEU A 42 6.49 -24.33 24.91
C LEU A 42 7.86 -23.75 24.49
N ILE A 43 8.70 -23.46 25.48
CA ILE A 43 9.91 -22.64 25.37
C ILE A 43 11.02 -23.19 26.27
N THR A 44 12.18 -22.49 26.30
CA THR A 44 13.35 -22.89 27.10
C THR A 44 12.99 -23.13 28.57
N THR A 45 13.42 -24.28 29.12
CA THR A 45 13.23 -24.63 30.53
C THR A 45 13.84 -23.58 31.45
N GLY A 46 13.10 -23.14 32.46
CA GLY A 46 13.48 -22.05 33.36
C GLY A 46 12.95 -20.67 32.97
N SER A 47 12.27 -20.56 31.81
CA SER A 47 11.56 -19.33 31.45
C SER A 47 10.30 -19.15 32.32
N THR A 48 9.92 -17.89 32.58
CA THR A 48 8.74 -17.52 33.37
C THR A 48 8.07 -16.28 32.78
N ILE A 49 6.75 -16.33 32.62
CA ILE A 49 5.96 -15.13 32.26
C ILE A 49 4.74 -15.12 33.18
N GLU A 50 4.55 -14.01 33.87
CA GLU A 50 3.45 -13.87 34.85
C GLU A 50 2.08 -14.11 34.21
N GLY A 51 1.28 -14.95 34.84
CA GLY A 51 -0.07 -15.34 34.41
C GLY A 51 -0.11 -16.20 33.14
N CYS A 52 1.01 -16.80 32.73
CA CYS A 52 1.10 -17.75 31.63
C CYS A 52 1.60 -19.12 32.10
N ILE A 53 1.22 -20.19 31.42
CA ILE A 53 1.64 -21.55 31.72
C ILE A 53 2.82 -21.95 30.87
N VAL A 54 4.00 -22.16 31.48
CA VAL A 54 5.22 -22.51 30.74
C VAL A 54 5.47 -24.02 30.77
N HIS A 55 5.70 -24.59 29.60
CA HIS A 55 6.16 -25.95 29.37
C HIS A 55 7.63 -25.89 28.90
N GLY A 56 8.53 -26.42 29.73
CA GLY A 56 9.95 -26.35 29.45
C GLY A 56 10.42 -27.33 28.38
N ILE A 57 11.22 -26.87 27.42
CA ILE A 57 11.95 -27.72 26.46
C ILE A 57 13.41 -27.29 26.39
N GLY A 58 14.32 -28.26 26.38
CA GLY A 58 15.76 -28.03 26.28
C GLY A 58 16.34 -27.19 27.44
N LYS A 59 17.55 -26.71 27.26
CA LYS A 59 18.29 -25.92 28.27
C LYS A 59 18.67 -24.54 27.70
N GLU A 60 19.02 -23.64 28.61
CA GLU A 60 19.61 -22.35 28.25
C GLU A 60 20.98 -22.57 27.59
N GLY A 61 21.29 -21.81 26.55
CA GLY A 61 22.56 -21.80 25.81
C GLY A 61 22.38 -21.28 24.40
N PHE A 62 23.08 -20.19 24.05
CA PHE A 62 23.02 -19.60 22.73
C PHE A 62 24.45 -19.39 22.17
N PRO A 63 24.72 -19.83 20.94
CA PRO A 63 23.88 -20.62 20.03
C PRO A 63 23.58 -22.03 20.58
N PRO A 64 22.35 -22.55 20.33
CA PRO A 64 22.00 -23.87 20.85
C PRO A 64 22.92 -24.95 20.25
N ASN A 65 23.36 -25.89 21.08
CA ASN A 65 24.13 -27.04 20.63
C ASN A 65 23.33 -27.81 19.57
N ARG A 66 24.00 -28.28 18.50
CA ARG A 66 23.35 -29.02 17.41
C ARG A 66 22.60 -30.26 17.88
N TRP A 67 23.05 -30.91 18.95
CA TRP A 67 22.40 -32.07 19.56
C TRP A 67 21.12 -31.70 20.31
N ASP A 68 21.13 -30.60 21.09
CA ASP A 68 19.95 -30.11 21.79
C ASP A 68 18.90 -29.61 20.82
N ALA A 69 19.31 -28.95 19.75
CA ALA A 69 18.44 -28.55 18.67
C ALA A 69 17.76 -29.74 17.95
N ARG A 70 18.44 -30.87 17.80
CA ARG A 70 17.86 -32.11 17.22
C ARG A 70 16.90 -32.79 18.20
N LYS A 71 17.24 -32.88 19.48
CA LYS A 71 16.39 -33.46 20.54
C LYS A 71 15.09 -32.67 20.79
N ALA A 72 15.11 -31.36 20.54
CA ALA A 72 13.91 -30.53 20.69
C ALA A 72 12.78 -30.92 19.73
N VAL A 73 13.09 -31.36 18.49
CA VAL A 73 12.06 -31.74 17.50
C VAL A 73 11.14 -32.84 18.01
N PRO A 74 11.63 -34.04 18.43
CA PRO A 74 10.75 -35.09 18.90
C PRO A 74 10.02 -34.72 20.21
N ALA A 75 10.62 -33.90 21.08
CA ALA A 75 9.97 -33.41 22.29
C ALA A 75 8.76 -32.52 21.96
N VAL A 76 8.93 -31.55 21.05
CA VAL A 76 7.85 -30.69 20.57
C VAL A 76 6.77 -31.50 19.84
N TRP A 77 7.15 -32.48 19.01
CA TRP A 77 6.22 -33.35 18.31
C TRP A 77 5.36 -34.20 19.30
N ARG A 78 5.98 -34.79 20.32
CA ARG A 78 5.28 -35.54 21.33
C ARG A 78 4.27 -34.67 22.09
N PHE A 79 4.67 -33.45 22.47
CA PHE A 79 3.81 -32.50 23.15
C PHE A 79 2.62 -32.11 22.26
N LEU A 80 2.91 -31.64 21.03
CA LEU A 80 1.87 -31.20 20.12
C LEU A 80 0.92 -32.32 19.72
N TRP A 81 1.41 -33.55 19.52
CA TRP A 81 0.54 -34.70 19.19
C TRP A 81 -0.38 -35.08 20.35
N LYS A 82 0.16 -35.11 21.57
CA LYS A 82 -0.59 -35.47 22.78
C LYS A 82 -1.67 -34.43 23.08
N ASP A 83 -1.33 -33.15 23.01
CA ASP A 83 -2.18 -32.07 23.49
C ASP A 83 -2.88 -31.27 22.36
N ARG A 84 -2.87 -31.77 21.12
CA ARG A 84 -3.42 -31.09 19.94
C ARG A 84 -4.87 -30.63 20.05
N ASN A 85 -5.68 -31.31 20.84
CA ASN A 85 -7.09 -31.00 21.06
C ASN A 85 -7.33 -29.98 22.19
N LYS A 86 -6.28 -29.62 22.95
CA LYS A 86 -6.39 -28.69 24.08
C LYS A 86 -6.32 -27.23 23.68
N PHE A 87 -5.77 -26.93 22.49
CA PHE A 87 -5.49 -25.59 22.03
C PHE A 87 -6.41 -25.21 20.88
N ASP A 88 -6.84 -23.92 20.87
CA ASP A 88 -7.57 -23.29 19.78
C ASP A 88 -6.62 -22.74 18.73
N LEU A 89 -5.41 -22.32 19.17
CA LEU A 89 -4.36 -21.72 18.34
C LEU A 89 -2.98 -22.22 18.78
N VAL A 90 -2.16 -22.64 17.81
CA VAL A 90 -0.73 -22.88 17.98
C VAL A 90 0.03 -21.80 17.20
N HIS A 91 0.74 -20.92 17.91
CA HIS A 91 1.56 -19.84 17.33
C HIS A 91 3.03 -20.20 17.42
N ASN A 92 3.63 -20.59 16.29
CA ASN A 92 5.01 -21.08 16.22
C ASN A 92 5.98 -20.01 15.71
N PHE A 93 6.98 -19.68 16.52
CA PHE A 93 8.14 -18.83 16.18
C PHE A 93 9.42 -19.65 15.93
N GLY A 94 9.39 -20.94 16.28
CA GLY A 94 10.51 -21.85 16.08
C GLY A 94 10.57 -22.42 14.65
N ARG A 95 11.03 -23.65 14.52
CA ARG A 95 11.18 -24.30 13.23
C ARG A 95 9.84 -24.71 12.64
N LEU A 96 9.72 -24.56 11.30
CA LEU A 96 8.52 -24.99 10.56
C LEU A 96 8.21 -26.49 10.78
N VAL A 97 9.24 -27.30 10.92
CA VAL A 97 9.12 -28.75 11.16
C VAL A 97 8.32 -29.10 12.44
N TYR A 98 8.23 -28.21 13.41
CA TYR A 98 7.43 -28.42 14.62
C TYR A 98 5.96 -28.63 14.32
N LEU A 99 5.42 -28.02 13.29
CA LEU A 99 4.01 -28.10 12.92
C LEU A 99 3.61 -29.39 12.20
N LEU A 100 4.57 -30.22 11.76
CA LEU A 100 4.28 -31.44 10.98
C LEU A 100 3.25 -32.37 11.63
N PRO A 101 3.34 -32.73 12.94
CA PRO A 101 2.40 -33.69 13.56
C PRO A 101 0.96 -33.18 13.56
N ILE A 102 0.77 -31.86 13.53
CA ILE A 102 -0.55 -31.24 13.57
C ILE A 102 -0.94 -30.54 12.25
N LEU A 103 -0.16 -30.72 11.18
CA LEU A 103 -0.35 -29.97 9.94
C LEU A 103 -1.76 -30.13 9.36
N ASN A 104 -2.29 -31.35 9.34
CA ASN A 104 -3.65 -31.66 8.86
C ASN A 104 -4.72 -31.61 9.97
N HIS A 105 -4.34 -31.27 11.22
CA HIS A 105 -5.28 -31.14 12.31
C HIS A 105 -6.11 -29.83 12.18
N PRO A 106 -7.40 -29.80 12.64
CA PRO A 106 -8.25 -28.60 12.56
C PRO A 106 -7.78 -27.40 13.38
N VAL A 107 -6.95 -27.61 14.43
CA VAL A 107 -6.41 -26.49 15.23
C VAL A 107 -5.80 -25.42 14.33
N LYS A 108 -6.00 -24.15 14.66
CA LYS A 108 -5.41 -23.01 13.90
C LYS A 108 -3.93 -22.94 14.19
N LYS A 109 -3.12 -22.73 13.15
CA LYS A 109 -1.65 -22.69 13.24
C LYS A 109 -1.13 -21.43 12.56
N ILE A 110 -0.33 -20.66 13.30
CA ILE A 110 0.45 -19.55 12.75
C ILE A 110 1.92 -19.97 12.75
N MET A 111 2.60 -19.81 11.62
CA MET A 111 4.05 -19.88 11.52
C MET A 111 4.58 -18.48 11.30
N SER A 112 5.25 -17.91 12.31
CA SER A 112 5.80 -16.55 12.27
C SER A 112 7.29 -16.55 11.97
N TYR A 113 7.69 -15.93 10.87
CA TYR A 113 9.08 -15.78 10.44
C TYR A 113 9.66 -14.45 10.90
N GLN A 114 10.71 -14.55 11.72
CA GLN A 114 11.51 -13.42 12.22
C GLN A 114 12.90 -13.36 11.56
N ARG A 115 13.18 -14.29 10.68
CA ARG A 115 14.44 -14.48 9.96
C ARG A 115 14.14 -14.94 8.54
N GLU A 116 15.17 -15.14 7.74
CA GLU A 116 15.04 -15.53 6.33
C GLU A 116 14.12 -16.74 6.10
N ILE A 117 13.26 -16.65 5.10
CA ILE A 117 12.25 -17.65 4.76
C ILE A 117 12.82 -18.61 3.72
N SER A 118 12.92 -19.90 4.06
CA SER A 118 13.32 -20.93 3.12
C SER A 118 12.21 -21.25 2.12
N ARG A 119 12.36 -20.81 0.87
CA ARG A 119 11.43 -21.12 -0.22
C ARG A 119 11.22 -22.63 -0.41
N ARG A 120 12.28 -23.42 -0.27
CA ARG A 120 12.23 -24.89 -0.41
C ARG A 120 11.34 -25.51 0.67
N ASN A 121 11.51 -25.10 1.92
CA ASN A 121 10.72 -25.64 3.04
C ASN A 121 9.23 -25.27 2.92
N ILE A 122 8.93 -24.06 2.48
CA ILE A 122 7.55 -23.64 2.25
C ILE A 122 6.92 -24.40 1.09
N ALA A 123 7.64 -24.59 -0.02
CA ALA A 123 7.15 -25.38 -1.15
C ALA A 123 6.81 -26.82 -0.75
N TRP A 124 7.66 -27.42 0.07
CA TRP A 124 7.44 -28.78 0.61
C TRP A 124 6.21 -28.88 1.51
N ILE A 125 6.05 -27.95 2.45
CA ILE A 125 4.86 -27.90 3.34
C ILE A 125 3.57 -27.66 2.53
N ASN A 126 3.61 -26.80 1.53
CA ASN A 126 2.44 -26.53 0.68
C ASN A 126 2.04 -27.73 -0.20
N ALA A 127 2.91 -28.71 -0.39
CA ALA A 127 2.62 -29.97 -1.09
C ALA A 127 1.94 -31.01 -0.18
N LEU A 128 2.00 -30.81 1.13
CA LEU A 128 1.38 -31.73 2.12
C LEU A 128 -0.07 -31.34 2.42
N PRO A 129 -0.93 -32.31 2.74
CA PRO A 129 -2.27 -32.02 3.25
C PRO A 129 -2.20 -31.13 4.51
N SER A 130 -2.81 -29.97 4.47
CA SER A 130 -2.78 -29.03 5.58
C SER A 130 -4.11 -28.33 5.77
N LYS A 131 -4.47 -28.03 7.04
CA LYS A 131 -5.68 -27.30 7.42
C LYS A 131 -5.32 -26.13 8.32
N ASN A 132 -5.94 -24.97 8.09
CA ASN A 132 -5.85 -23.80 8.98
C ASN A 132 -4.41 -23.37 9.29
N VAL A 133 -3.51 -23.40 8.29
CA VAL A 133 -2.13 -22.93 8.40
C VAL A 133 -2.02 -21.52 7.83
N PHE A 134 -1.49 -20.61 8.64
CA PHE A 134 -1.23 -19.21 8.30
C PHE A 134 0.27 -18.95 8.45
N PHE A 135 0.83 -18.21 7.51
CA PHE A 135 2.23 -17.80 7.55
C PHE A 135 2.33 -16.30 7.77
N THR A 136 3.26 -15.86 8.61
CA THR A 136 3.56 -14.45 8.76
C THR A 136 5.04 -14.16 8.58
N GLY A 137 5.35 -12.96 8.09
CA GLY A 137 6.68 -12.40 8.13
C GLY A 137 6.66 -11.07 8.89
N CYS A 138 7.74 -10.78 9.61
CA CYS A 138 7.87 -9.56 10.37
C CYS A 138 8.02 -8.30 9.50
N SER A 139 8.17 -8.44 8.19
CA SER A 139 8.12 -7.36 7.22
C SER A 139 7.62 -7.85 5.86
N GLN A 140 7.08 -6.94 5.08
CA GLN A 140 6.63 -7.25 3.71
C GLN A 140 7.81 -7.55 2.80
N ASN A 141 8.93 -6.83 2.98
CA ASN A 141 10.18 -7.10 2.26
C ASN A 141 10.64 -8.55 2.44
N LEU A 142 10.62 -9.06 3.68
CA LEU A 142 11.00 -10.44 3.98
C LEU A 142 10.15 -11.46 3.20
N ILE A 143 8.83 -11.28 3.19
CA ILE A 143 7.89 -12.17 2.47
C ILE A 143 8.08 -12.07 0.95
N ASN A 144 8.22 -10.85 0.41
CA ASN A 144 8.34 -10.61 -1.02
C ASN A 144 9.64 -11.21 -1.58
N ARG A 145 10.76 -11.08 -0.87
CA ARG A 145 12.05 -11.67 -1.25
C ARG A 145 12.00 -13.19 -1.34
N ALA A 146 11.28 -13.83 -0.45
CA ALA A 146 11.15 -15.29 -0.43
C ALA A 146 10.36 -15.85 -1.62
N ARG A 147 9.52 -15.04 -2.30
CA ARG A 147 8.69 -15.44 -3.45
C ARG A 147 7.87 -16.72 -3.18
N VAL A 148 7.29 -16.82 -2.00
CA VAL A 148 6.59 -18.02 -1.52
C VAL A 148 5.10 -18.00 -1.86
N ARG A 149 4.48 -19.20 -1.94
CA ARG A 149 3.04 -19.38 -2.09
C ARG A 149 2.41 -19.70 -0.72
N GLY A 150 1.08 -19.55 -0.61
CA GLY A 150 0.32 -19.84 0.62
C GLY A 150 -0.46 -18.63 1.14
N ARG A 151 -0.98 -18.76 2.37
CA ARG A 151 -1.68 -17.67 3.08
C ARG A 151 -0.67 -16.91 3.92
N TRP A 152 -0.18 -15.81 3.39
CA TRP A 152 0.82 -14.95 4.03
C TRP A 152 0.23 -13.62 4.46
N GLU A 153 0.64 -13.17 5.64
CA GLU A 153 0.34 -11.85 6.17
C GLU A 153 1.60 -11.20 6.71
N THR A 154 1.70 -9.89 6.54
CA THR A 154 2.73 -9.11 7.21
C THR A 154 2.22 -8.68 8.57
N VAL A 155 2.87 -9.17 9.62
CA VAL A 155 2.65 -8.72 10.98
C VAL A 155 3.98 -8.18 11.51
N TYR A 156 4.08 -6.86 11.57
CA TYR A 156 5.29 -6.18 12.05
C TYR A 156 5.59 -6.55 13.49
N ASN A 157 6.85 -6.46 13.87
CA ASN A 157 7.21 -6.47 15.28
C ASN A 157 6.82 -5.13 15.92
N GLY A 158 6.62 -5.14 17.22
CA GLY A 158 6.25 -3.98 17.99
C GLY A 158 6.85 -3.99 19.36
N CYS A 159 6.55 -2.96 20.13
CA CYS A 159 6.90 -2.87 21.54
C CYS A 159 5.76 -2.24 22.35
N ASP A 160 5.82 -2.38 23.66
CA ASP A 160 4.93 -1.67 24.56
C ASP A 160 5.40 -0.22 24.72
N PHE A 161 4.75 0.69 24.02
CA PHE A 161 5.07 2.12 24.02
C PHE A 161 4.98 2.76 25.41
N ASN A 162 4.23 2.17 26.34
CA ASN A 162 4.11 2.67 27.70
C ASN A 162 5.41 2.49 28.53
N ARG A 163 6.27 1.57 28.12
CA ARG A 163 7.59 1.35 28.73
C ARG A 163 8.64 2.34 28.24
N TYR A 164 8.37 3.15 27.21
CA TYR A 164 9.30 4.08 26.59
C TYR A 164 8.95 5.53 26.91
N GLN A 165 9.92 6.28 27.42
CA GLN A 165 9.76 7.69 27.75
C GLN A 165 10.13 8.55 26.53
N SER A 166 9.26 9.47 26.17
CA SER A 166 9.51 10.44 25.10
C SER A 166 10.00 11.76 25.71
N LEU A 167 11.09 12.28 25.16
CA LEU A 167 11.56 13.64 25.43
C LEU A 167 11.24 14.49 24.19
N GLU A 168 10.43 15.53 24.35
CA GLU A 168 10.03 16.39 23.24
C GLU A 168 11.19 17.20 22.69
N ASN A 169 12.02 17.74 23.58
CA ASN A 169 13.19 18.57 23.27
C ASN A 169 14.46 17.98 23.91
N PRO A 170 15.27 17.21 23.20
CA PRO A 170 16.57 16.82 23.66
C PRO A 170 17.48 18.06 23.81
N CYS A 171 18.45 18.01 24.72
CA CYS A 171 19.43 19.09 24.89
C CYS A 171 20.12 19.45 23.57
N GLY A 172 20.56 20.69 23.39
CA GLY A 172 21.17 21.17 22.16
C GLY A 172 22.39 20.36 21.69
N ASP A 173 23.11 19.73 22.62
CA ASP A 173 24.27 18.86 22.43
C ASP A 173 23.90 17.36 22.41
N ALA A 174 22.64 17.00 22.21
CA ALA A 174 22.17 15.63 22.23
C ALA A 174 22.98 14.73 21.26
N PRO A 175 23.46 13.54 21.72
CA PRO A 175 24.27 12.66 20.88
C PRO A 175 23.46 11.95 19.82
N LEU A 176 24.12 11.52 18.76
CA LEU A 176 23.65 10.44 17.89
C LEU A 176 23.82 9.11 18.62
N ILE A 177 23.03 8.11 18.27
CA ILE A 177 23.15 6.77 18.86
C ILE A 177 23.21 5.70 17.76
N PHE A 178 24.13 4.74 17.93
CA PHE A 178 24.12 3.45 17.24
C PHE A 178 23.80 2.37 18.28
N LEU A 179 22.76 1.57 18.03
CA LEU A 179 22.31 0.52 18.95
C LEU A 179 22.12 -0.81 18.24
N GLY A 180 22.94 -1.79 18.57
CA GLY A 180 22.87 -3.13 17.99
C GLY A 180 24.15 -3.92 18.20
N ARG A 181 24.16 -5.18 17.73
CA ARG A 181 25.41 -5.96 17.71
C ARG A 181 26.43 -5.26 16.83
N ILE A 182 27.66 -5.23 17.30
CA ILE A 182 28.75 -4.68 16.51
C ILE A 182 29.22 -5.76 15.54
N GLU A 183 28.68 -5.71 14.36
CA GLU A 183 28.97 -6.55 13.19
C GLU A 183 29.08 -5.64 11.97
N ARG A 184 29.96 -5.99 11.03
CA ARG A 184 30.20 -5.16 9.84
C ARG A 184 28.89 -4.82 9.10
N ILE A 185 28.03 -5.81 8.91
CA ILE A 185 26.72 -5.64 8.23
C ILE A 185 25.76 -4.66 8.91
N LYS A 186 25.99 -4.29 10.18
CA LYS A 186 25.21 -3.30 10.91
C LYS A 186 25.70 -1.87 10.69
N GLY A 187 26.92 -1.69 10.15
CA GLY A 187 27.43 -0.40 9.71
C GLY A 187 27.89 0.56 10.81
N CYS A 188 28.39 0.04 11.96
CA CYS A 188 28.89 0.88 13.06
C CYS A 188 29.99 1.85 12.59
N HIS A 189 30.90 1.42 11.72
CA HIS A 189 31.93 2.26 11.12
C HIS A 189 31.36 3.44 10.34
N THR A 190 30.24 3.25 9.62
CA THR A 190 29.55 4.33 8.93
C THR A 190 28.92 5.33 9.91
N ALA A 191 28.30 4.85 11.01
CA ALA A 191 27.78 5.73 12.05
C ALA A 191 28.87 6.62 12.67
N ILE A 192 30.08 6.07 12.89
CA ILE A 192 31.25 6.82 13.38
C ILE A 192 31.64 7.90 12.36
N ARG A 193 31.79 7.57 11.08
CA ARG A 193 32.16 8.56 10.05
C ARG A 193 31.13 9.69 9.95
N VAL A 194 29.84 9.36 9.98
CA VAL A 194 28.77 10.37 9.99
C VAL A 194 28.87 11.29 11.20
N ALA A 195 29.06 10.73 12.39
CA ALA A 195 29.19 11.54 13.62
C ALA A 195 30.41 12.48 13.57
N LYS A 196 31.54 11.98 13.09
CA LYS A 196 32.78 12.80 12.94
C LYS A 196 32.57 13.90 11.87
N ALA A 197 31.97 13.58 10.72
CA ALA A 197 31.73 14.55 9.67
C ALA A 197 30.73 15.66 10.05
N THR A 198 29.80 15.35 10.98
CA THR A 198 28.79 16.31 11.45
C THR A 198 29.14 17.00 12.77
N GLY A 199 30.29 16.67 13.40
CA GLY A 199 30.71 17.22 14.67
C GLY A 199 29.88 16.79 15.89
N HIS A 200 28.99 15.78 15.74
CA HIS A 200 28.13 15.31 16.82
C HIS A 200 28.82 14.23 17.66
N ARG A 201 28.47 14.15 18.94
CA ARG A 201 28.81 12.99 19.77
C ARG A 201 28.05 11.75 19.29
N LEU A 202 28.70 10.58 19.35
CA LEU A 202 28.09 9.28 19.05
C LEU A 202 28.20 8.34 20.25
N ILE A 203 27.08 7.83 20.69
CA ILE A 203 27.01 6.72 21.66
C ILE A 203 26.86 5.41 20.89
N ILE A 204 27.80 4.49 21.09
CA ILE A 204 27.75 3.13 20.54
C ILE A 204 27.34 2.18 21.67
N ALA A 205 26.20 1.52 21.53
CA ALA A 205 25.67 0.57 22.51
C ALA A 205 25.42 -0.79 21.86
N GLY A 206 25.94 -1.85 22.47
CA GLY A 206 25.74 -3.23 22.01
C GLY A 206 26.95 -4.11 22.32
N ASN A 207 26.77 -5.41 22.12
CA ASN A 207 27.84 -6.39 22.28
C ASN A 207 28.64 -6.57 21.00
N VAL A 208 29.93 -6.81 21.13
CA VAL A 208 30.76 -7.30 20.03
C VAL A 208 30.39 -8.74 19.75
N SER A 209 30.24 -9.09 18.49
CA SER A 209 29.93 -10.46 18.08
C SER A 209 31.06 -11.41 18.47
N SER A 210 30.72 -12.64 18.85
CA SER A 210 31.71 -13.66 19.21
C SER A 210 32.42 -14.29 18.01
N LEU A 211 31.98 -13.99 16.79
CA LEU A 211 32.60 -14.48 15.56
C LEU A 211 34.00 -13.87 15.39
N PRO A 212 35.03 -14.66 15.03
CA PRO A 212 36.38 -14.17 14.90
C PRO A 212 36.52 -12.97 13.94
N GLU A 213 35.86 -13.03 12.79
CA GLU A 213 35.86 -11.98 11.77
C GLU A 213 35.30 -10.65 12.32
N GLU A 214 34.25 -10.73 13.13
CA GLU A 214 33.60 -9.55 13.70
C GLU A 214 34.39 -8.98 14.91
N LYS A 215 35.14 -9.81 15.62
CA LYS A 215 36.10 -9.33 16.63
C LYS A 215 37.24 -8.55 15.95
N THR A 216 37.81 -9.10 14.89
CA THR A 216 38.81 -8.39 14.10
C THR A 216 38.29 -7.06 13.58
N TYR A 217 37.06 -7.05 13.02
CA TYR A 217 36.39 -5.82 12.58
C TYR A 217 36.29 -4.79 13.72
N PHE A 218 35.88 -5.22 14.92
CA PHE A 218 35.83 -4.31 16.07
C PHE A 218 37.20 -3.76 16.44
N GLU A 219 38.23 -4.63 16.54
CA GLU A 219 39.58 -4.26 16.96
C GLU A 219 40.27 -3.36 15.91
N THR A 220 40.05 -3.57 14.63
CA THR A 220 40.78 -2.83 13.58
C THR A 220 40.03 -1.59 13.10
N GLU A 221 38.70 -1.56 13.09
CA GLU A 221 37.96 -0.44 12.50
C GLU A 221 37.15 0.38 13.50
N ILE A 222 36.69 -0.23 14.60
CA ILE A 222 35.84 0.46 15.58
C ILE A 222 36.62 0.96 16.78
N ALA A 223 37.37 0.09 17.46
CA ALA A 223 38.09 0.44 18.70
C ALA A 223 39.08 1.62 18.55
N PRO A 224 39.84 1.72 17.43
CA PRO A 224 40.75 2.85 17.23
C PRO A 224 40.02 4.21 17.06
N GLN A 225 38.72 4.21 16.80
CA GLN A 225 37.93 5.41 16.61
C GLN A 225 37.23 5.89 17.87
N ILE A 226 37.28 5.11 18.97
CA ILE A 226 36.68 5.41 20.27
C ILE A 226 37.65 6.28 21.02
N ASP A 227 37.31 7.56 21.16
CA ASP A 227 38.14 8.55 21.88
C ASP A 227 37.60 8.90 23.28
N GLY A 228 36.43 8.36 23.65
CA GLY A 228 35.75 8.62 24.91
C GLY A 228 35.11 10.02 25.04
N VAL A 229 35.26 10.87 24.04
CA VAL A 229 34.72 12.24 24.01
C VAL A 229 33.66 12.37 22.90
N GLN A 230 34.08 12.30 21.65
CA GLN A 230 33.16 12.37 20.52
C GLN A 230 32.51 11.00 20.22
N VAL A 231 33.29 9.94 20.29
CA VAL A 231 32.83 8.57 20.06
C VAL A 231 32.96 7.75 21.33
N GLN A 232 31.85 7.37 21.92
CA GLN A 232 31.81 6.64 23.20
C GLN A 232 31.19 5.25 22.99
N TYR A 233 31.91 4.22 23.42
CA TYR A 233 31.38 2.84 23.49
C TYR A 233 31.00 2.51 24.92
N ILE A 234 29.72 2.22 25.15
CA ILE A 234 29.16 1.97 26.49
C ILE A 234 28.82 0.49 26.75
N GLY A 235 29.21 -0.40 25.82
CA GLY A 235 28.94 -1.84 25.94
C GLY A 235 27.48 -2.20 25.80
N THR A 236 27.08 -3.33 26.39
CA THR A 236 25.69 -3.79 26.42
C THR A 236 24.85 -2.97 27.38
N VAL A 237 23.63 -2.64 26.98
CA VAL A 237 22.67 -1.89 27.78
C VAL A 237 21.45 -2.73 28.12
N ASN A 238 20.91 -2.61 29.32
CA ASN A 238 19.62 -3.15 29.70
C ASN A 238 18.46 -2.27 29.17
N ASP A 239 17.22 -2.71 29.36
CA ASP A 239 16.07 -2.00 28.81
C ASP A 239 15.88 -0.59 29.36
N THR A 240 16.18 -0.37 30.63
CA THR A 240 16.12 0.96 31.28
C THR A 240 17.16 1.90 30.69
N GLN A 241 18.41 1.44 30.59
CA GLN A 241 19.51 2.23 29.99
C GLN A 241 19.25 2.50 28.50
N LYS A 242 18.75 1.48 27.75
CA LYS A 242 18.37 1.62 26.36
C LYS A 242 17.32 2.71 26.16
N ASN A 243 16.25 2.69 26.97
CA ASN A 243 15.20 3.70 26.95
C ASN A 243 15.75 5.11 27.22
N GLN A 244 16.60 5.25 28.23
CA GLN A 244 17.23 6.55 28.55
C GLN A 244 18.09 7.08 27.40
N TRP A 245 18.92 6.23 26.81
CA TRP A 245 19.81 6.66 25.72
C TRP A 245 19.03 6.98 24.45
N LEU A 246 18.03 6.14 24.07
CA LEU A 246 17.17 6.43 22.93
C LEU A 246 16.38 7.73 23.13
N GLY A 247 15.83 7.97 24.33
CA GLY A 247 15.10 9.21 24.63
C GLY A 247 15.94 10.46 24.51
N LYS A 248 17.19 10.42 24.99
CA LYS A 248 18.12 11.54 24.94
C LYS A 248 18.78 11.78 23.58
N ALA A 249 18.77 10.77 22.71
CA ALA A 249 19.47 10.86 21.42
C ALA A 249 18.81 11.85 20.46
N LYS A 250 19.65 12.56 19.69
CA LYS A 250 19.22 13.40 18.55
C LYS A 250 18.60 12.57 17.45
N ALA A 251 19.21 11.43 17.11
CA ALA A 251 18.72 10.44 16.17
C ALA A 251 19.36 9.07 16.39
N LEU A 252 18.65 8.01 16.02
CA LEU A 252 19.24 6.68 15.84
C LEU A 252 19.82 6.57 14.43
N LEU A 253 21.13 6.30 14.32
CA LEU A 253 21.76 5.95 13.05
C LEU A 253 21.62 4.44 12.79
N PHE A 254 21.07 4.10 11.63
CA PHE A 254 20.82 2.72 11.25
C PHE A 254 21.37 2.41 9.83
N PRO A 255 22.71 2.53 9.64
CA PRO A 255 23.37 2.39 8.35
C PRO A 255 23.62 0.92 7.96
N ILE A 256 22.59 0.10 8.03
CA ILE A 256 22.69 -1.34 7.76
C ILE A 256 23.11 -1.65 6.30
N GLU A 257 23.96 -2.65 6.11
CA GLU A 257 24.47 -3.06 4.81
C GLU A 257 23.82 -4.33 4.25
N TRP A 258 22.85 -4.89 4.94
CA TRP A 258 22.11 -6.09 4.55
C TRP A 258 20.60 -5.88 4.52
N GLU A 259 19.87 -6.87 4.04
CA GLU A 259 18.40 -6.84 4.01
C GLU A 259 17.85 -7.25 5.38
N GLU A 260 17.85 -6.30 6.32
CA GLU A 260 17.36 -6.49 7.71
C GLU A 260 15.91 -6.98 7.70
N PRO A 261 15.57 -8.09 8.35
CA PRO A 261 14.21 -8.60 8.41
C PRO A 261 13.20 -7.63 9.03
N PHE A 262 13.60 -6.89 10.10
CA PHE A 262 12.74 -5.88 10.71
C PHE A 262 13.52 -4.73 11.37
N GLY A 263 14.44 -5.04 12.30
CA GLY A 263 15.17 -4.00 13.07
C GLY A 263 14.33 -3.37 14.17
N ILE A 264 13.99 -4.13 15.21
CA ILE A 264 13.11 -3.69 16.31
C ILE A 264 13.58 -2.39 16.98
N VAL A 265 14.89 -2.15 17.01
CA VAL A 265 15.48 -0.92 17.58
C VAL A 265 14.95 0.36 16.90
N MET A 266 14.55 0.30 15.64
CA MET A 266 13.90 1.43 14.97
C MET A 266 12.60 1.79 15.66
N VAL A 267 11.77 0.78 15.97
CA VAL A 267 10.48 0.99 16.66
C VAL A 267 10.70 1.48 18.09
N GLU A 268 11.70 0.95 18.79
CA GLU A 268 12.06 1.37 20.13
C GLU A 268 12.52 2.84 20.16
N ALA A 269 13.30 3.28 19.16
CA ALA A 269 13.69 4.69 19.01
C ALA A 269 12.47 5.57 18.73
N MET A 270 11.60 5.17 17.80
CA MET A 270 10.36 5.89 17.50
C MET A 270 9.43 5.95 18.71
N ALA A 271 9.42 4.92 19.57
CA ALA A 271 8.64 4.91 20.81
C ALA A 271 9.15 5.97 21.81
N CYS A 272 10.42 6.33 21.74
CA CYS A 272 11.00 7.47 22.46
C CYS A 272 10.81 8.82 21.72
N GLY A 273 10.16 8.83 20.57
CA GLY A 273 10.05 10.02 19.71
C GLY A 273 11.34 10.33 18.93
N THR A 274 12.34 9.45 18.98
CA THR A 274 13.64 9.66 18.35
C THR A 274 13.61 9.26 16.89
N PRO A 275 13.97 10.17 15.95
CA PRO A 275 13.98 9.85 14.54
C PRO A 275 15.03 8.79 14.21
N VAL A 276 14.71 7.94 13.25
CA VAL A 276 15.62 6.94 12.70
C VAL A 276 16.15 7.42 11.35
N ILE A 277 17.47 7.42 11.17
CA ILE A 277 18.09 7.68 9.87
C ILE A 277 18.71 6.37 9.39
N GLY A 278 18.10 5.73 8.40
CA GLY A 278 18.49 4.39 7.96
C GLY A 278 18.73 4.26 6.47
N PHE A 279 19.69 3.38 6.09
CA PHE A 279 19.87 3.05 4.69
C PHE A 279 18.64 2.30 4.13
N ARG A 280 18.25 2.60 2.88
CA ARG A 280 17.08 2.02 2.18
C ARG A 280 17.24 0.53 1.89
N LYS A 281 17.52 -0.29 2.94
CA LYS A 281 17.68 -1.74 2.84
C LYS A 281 16.70 -2.47 3.76
N GLY A 282 16.29 -3.67 3.37
CA GLY A 282 15.40 -4.50 4.17
C GLY A 282 14.10 -3.79 4.58
N ALA A 283 13.71 -3.99 5.81
CA ALA A 283 12.49 -3.42 6.39
C ALA A 283 12.55 -1.90 6.62
N VAL A 284 13.71 -1.25 6.55
CA VAL A 284 13.82 0.22 6.65
C VAL A 284 12.87 0.92 5.68
N ARG A 285 12.72 0.35 4.46
CA ARG A 285 11.85 0.89 3.39
C ARG A 285 10.40 1.04 3.80
N GLU A 286 9.92 0.18 4.71
CA GLU A 286 8.51 0.11 5.11
C GLU A 286 8.26 0.49 6.57
N VAL A 287 9.27 0.42 7.45
CA VAL A 287 9.16 0.78 8.87
C VAL A 287 9.23 2.29 9.06
N ILE A 288 10.11 2.97 8.35
CA ILE A 288 10.28 4.42 8.44
C ILE A 288 9.27 5.13 7.54
N ASP A 289 8.48 6.03 8.11
CA ASP A 289 7.66 7.01 7.38
C ASP A 289 8.50 8.27 7.16
N GLU A 290 8.82 8.57 5.89
CA GLU A 290 9.71 9.64 5.47
C GLU A 290 9.32 11.00 6.05
N GLY A 291 10.27 11.69 6.71
CA GLY A 291 10.05 13.00 7.33
C GLY A 291 9.14 12.99 8.56
N VAL A 292 8.53 11.85 8.93
CA VAL A 292 7.60 11.74 10.07
C VAL A 292 8.18 10.91 11.20
N THR A 293 8.66 9.69 10.91
CA THR A 293 9.28 8.83 11.93
C THR A 293 10.80 8.71 11.75
N GLY A 294 11.33 9.30 10.68
CA GLY A 294 12.74 9.30 10.35
C GLY A 294 12.98 9.53 8.87
N PHE A 295 14.15 9.15 8.40
CA PHE A 295 14.60 9.39 7.02
C PHE A 295 15.24 8.15 6.42
N LYS A 296 14.88 7.86 5.17
CA LYS A 296 15.44 6.76 4.37
C LYS A 296 16.47 7.31 3.41
N VAL A 297 17.71 7.02 3.64
CA VAL A 297 18.86 7.54 2.89
C VAL A 297 19.52 6.45 2.03
N ALA A 298 20.12 6.83 0.91
CA ALA A 298 20.79 5.89 0.02
C ALA A 298 22.23 5.60 0.43
N ASN A 299 22.91 6.59 1.03
CA ASN A 299 24.34 6.56 1.31
C ASN A 299 24.71 7.47 2.50
N GLU A 300 26.00 7.45 2.84
CA GLU A 300 26.58 8.23 3.93
C GLU A 300 26.41 9.75 3.75
N ALA A 301 26.58 10.26 2.53
CA ALA A 301 26.46 11.69 2.25
C ALA A 301 25.02 12.21 2.50
N GLU A 302 24.00 11.45 2.09
CA GLU A 302 22.61 11.76 2.41
C GLU A 302 22.35 11.69 3.92
N MET A 303 22.97 10.72 4.63
CA MET A 303 22.84 10.60 6.08
C MET A 303 23.42 11.81 6.81
N ILE A 304 24.62 12.29 6.42
CA ILE A 304 25.25 13.52 6.90
C ILE A 304 24.32 14.72 6.65
N HIS A 305 23.80 14.85 5.44
CA HIS A 305 22.88 15.94 5.10
C HIS A 305 21.65 15.97 6.01
N VAL A 306 21.04 14.82 6.25
CA VAL A 306 19.85 14.70 7.12
C VAL A 306 20.19 15.07 8.56
N VAL A 307 21.32 14.56 9.12
CA VAL A 307 21.76 14.87 10.50
C VAL A 307 21.90 16.38 10.71
N ASN A 308 22.48 17.09 9.74
CA ASN A 308 22.67 18.54 9.80
C ASN A 308 21.36 19.35 9.73
N ASN A 309 20.27 18.75 9.19
CA ASN A 309 18.98 19.40 8.99
C ASN A 309 17.85 18.92 9.92
N LEU A 310 18.16 18.25 11.03
CA LEU A 310 17.17 17.68 11.96
C LEU A 310 16.49 18.71 12.89
N SER A 311 16.85 19.98 12.87
CA SER A 311 16.40 21.00 13.83
C SER A 311 14.88 21.21 13.91
N LYS A 312 14.13 20.83 12.87
CA LYS A 312 12.67 20.98 12.79
C LYS A 312 11.90 19.66 12.94
N PHE A 313 12.56 18.58 13.38
CA PHE A 313 11.90 17.28 13.49
C PHE A 313 10.91 17.23 14.67
N ASN A 314 9.67 16.81 14.39
CA ASN A 314 8.61 16.72 15.40
C ASN A 314 8.59 15.33 16.06
N ARG A 315 9.15 15.22 17.26
CA ARG A 315 9.26 13.96 18.03
C ARG A 315 7.91 13.44 18.52
N PHE A 316 6.97 14.32 18.84
CA PHE A 316 5.61 13.93 19.21
C PHE A 316 4.91 13.22 18.05
N ASN A 317 4.93 13.81 16.87
CA ASN A 317 4.35 13.18 15.67
C ASN A 317 5.03 11.84 15.32
N CYS A 318 6.33 11.74 15.52
CA CYS A 318 7.08 10.50 15.34
C CYS A 318 6.51 9.39 16.22
N ARG A 319 6.42 9.63 17.54
CA ARG A 319 5.87 8.67 18.49
C ARG A 319 4.42 8.29 18.19
N GLU A 320 3.56 9.27 17.96
CA GLU A 320 2.13 9.05 17.66
C GLU A 320 1.93 8.19 16.42
N LYS A 321 2.67 8.47 15.35
CA LYS A 321 2.59 7.71 14.12
C LYS A 321 3.10 6.28 14.29
N ALA A 322 4.22 6.10 14.97
CA ALA A 322 4.78 4.80 15.26
C ALA A 322 3.89 3.97 16.20
N MET A 323 3.31 4.59 17.23
CA MET A 323 2.39 3.95 18.17
C MET A 323 1.18 3.32 17.47
N LYS A 324 0.56 4.04 16.53
CA LYS A 324 -0.59 3.50 15.74
C LYS A 324 -0.25 2.24 14.96
N ARG A 325 1.01 2.09 14.56
CA ARG A 325 1.47 0.98 13.72
C ARG A 325 2.09 -0.18 14.50
N PHE A 326 2.83 0.12 15.57
CA PHE A 326 3.76 -0.80 16.20
C PHE A 326 3.52 -1.03 17.70
N HIS A 327 2.43 -0.47 18.27
CA HIS A 327 2.08 -0.76 19.67
C HIS A 327 1.77 -2.25 19.84
N SER A 328 2.19 -2.82 20.95
CA SER A 328 2.02 -4.25 21.29
C SER A 328 0.60 -4.74 21.08
N SER A 329 -0.41 -3.97 21.53
CA SER A 329 -1.82 -4.32 21.35
C SER A 329 -2.27 -4.32 19.88
N THR A 330 -1.73 -3.40 19.05
CA THR A 330 -2.01 -3.40 17.60
C THR A 330 -1.47 -4.67 16.93
N ILE A 331 -0.27 -5.08 17.33
CA ILE A 331 0.39 -6.27 16.78
C ILE A 331 -0.34 -7.56 17.20
N SER A 332 -0.64 -7.71 18.50
CA SER A 332 -1.37 -8.88 19.03
C SER A 332 -2.76 -9.01 18.40
N HIS A 333 -3.48 -7.89 18.27
CA HIS A 333 -4.79 -7.85 17.61
C HIS A 333 -4.74 -8.32 16.16
N LYS A 334 -3.71 -7.94 15.39
CA LYS A 334 -3.53 -8.44 14.01
C LYS A 334 -3.38 -9.96 13.94
N TYR A 335 -2.60 -10.56 14.84
CA TYR A 335 -2.48 -12.01 14.90
C TYR A 335 -3.82 -12.70 15.24
N LEU A 336 -4.55 -12.18 16.22
CA LEU A 336 -5.86 -12.73 16.62
C LEU A 336 -6.90 -12.57 15.52
N GLN A 337 -6.94 -11.41 14.85
CA GLN A 337 -7.84 -11.14 13.74
C GLN A 337 -7.58 -12.07 12.55
N MET A 338 -6.31 -12.39 12.26
CA MET A 338 -5.93 -13.27 11.16
C MET A 338 -6.51 -14.70 11.33
N VAL A 339 -6.65 -15.16 12.56
CA VAL A 339 -7.17 -16.50 12.88
C VAL A 339 -8.63 -16.50 13.31
N SER A 340 -9.29 -15.35 13.37
CA SER A 340 -10.72 -15.30 13.67
C SER A 340 -11.53 -16.05 12.61
N THR A 341 -12.59 -16.71 13.00
CA THR A 341 -13.53 -17.41 12.10
C THR A 341 -14.35 -16.41 11.28
N ASP A 342 -14.43 -15.17 11.73
CA ASP A 342 -15.25 -14.12 11.14
C ASP A 342 -14.51 -13.26 10.11
N ARG A 343 -13.23 -13.60 9.83
CA ARG A 343 -12.46 -12.87 8.82
C ARG A 343 -13.04 -13.08 7.43
N LYS A 344 -13.70 -12.06 6.92
CA LYS A 344 -14.25 -12.06 5.56
C LYS A 344 -13.14 -12.03 4.51
N SER A 345 -13.34 -12.79 3.45
CA SER A 345 -12.43 -12.89 2.31
C SER A 345 -12.97 -12.15 1.09
N VAL A 346 -12.09 -11.42 0.41
CA VAL A 346 -12.42 -10.62 -0.78
C VAL A 346 -11.48 -10.97 -1.92
N VAL A 347 -12.04 -11.13 -3.11
CA VAL A 347 -11.26 -11.27 -4.35
C VAL A 347 -11.53 -10.08 -5.25
N ILE A 348 -10.50 -9.29 -5.51
CA ILE A 348 -10.53 -8.21 -6.50
C ILE A 348 -10.07 -8.77 -7.84
N LEU A 349 -10.83 -8.51 -8.89
CA LEU A 349 -10.48 -8.88 -10.27
C LEU A 349 -10.28 -7.62 -11.10
N SER A 350 -9.11 -7.44 -11.66
CA SER A 350 -8.80 -6.32 -12.54
C SER A 350 -8.25 -6.82 -13.88
N THR A 351 -8.67 -6.20 -14.97
CA THR A 351 -8.09 -6.47 -16.29
C THR A 351 -6.69 -5.90 -16.46
N HIS A 352 -6.27 -4.99 -15.57
CA HIS A 352 -4.99 -4.29 -15.59
C HIS A 352 -4.14 -4.63 -14.36
N GLN A 353 -2.85 -4.34 -14.45
CA GLN A 353 -1.90 -4.42 -13.34
C GLN A 353 -2.25 -3.41 -12.25
N PRO A 354 -1.81 -3.64 -10.99
CA PRO A 354 -2.10 -2.74 -9.86
C PRO A 354 -1.74 -1.28 -10.10
N ALA A 355 -0.54 -0.98 -10.63
CA ALA A 355 -0.14 0.40 -10.92
C ALA A 355 -0.93 1.04 -12.07
N ALA A 356 -1.49 0.23 -12.98
CA ALA A 356 -2.34 0.71 -14.08
C ALA A 356 -3.82 0.84 -13.68
N ASN A 357 -4.22 0.33 -12.50
CA ASN A 357 -5.53 0.56 -11.91
C ASN A 357 -5.40 1.07 -10.46
N PRO A 358 -5.08 2.35 -10.26
CA PRO A 358 -4.93 2.95 -8.93
C PRO A 358 -6.20 2.86 -8.07
N ARG A 359 -7.39 2.80 -8.70
CA ARG A 359 -8.67 2.71 -8.00
C ARG A 359 -8.82 1.36 -7.31
N ALA A 360 -8.66 0.26 -8.03
CA ALA A 360 -8.67 -1.09 -7.46
C ALA A 360 -7.55 -1.29 -6.42
N LEU A 361 -6.39 -0.66 -6.62
CA LEU A 361 -5.29 -0.71 -5.68
C LEU A 361 -5.62 0.01 -4.36
N LYS A 362 -6.28 1.17 -4.40
CA LYS A 362 -6.76 1.88 -3.20
C LYS A 362 -7.77 1.04 -2.42
N GLU A 363 -8.68 0.37 -3.10
CA GLU A 363 -9.64 -0.55 -2.48
C GLU A 363 -8.94 -1.74 -1.81
N TYR A 364 -7.94 -2.34 -2.47
CA TYR A 364 -7.10 -3.39 -1.88
C TYR A 364 -6.45 -2.91 -0.57
N MET A 365 -5.82 -1.74 -0.57
CA MET A 365 -5.16 -1.18 0.61
C MET A 365 -6.16 -0.97 1.74
N SER A 366 -7.31 -0.36 1.45
CA SER A 366 -8.36 -0.11 2.45
C SER A 366 -8.94 -1.40 3.04
N LEU A 367 -9.18 -2.42 2.22
CA LEU A 367 -9.64 -3.73 2.70
C LEU A 367 -8.60 -4.40 3.61
N LYS A 368 -7.32 -4.31 3.27
CA LYS A 368 -6.23 -4.84 4.11
C LYS A 368 -6.16 -4.11 5.45
N GLU A 369 -6.29 -2.78 5.46
CA GLU A 369 -6.34 -1.97 6.69
C GLU A 369 -7.52 -2.36 7.58
N GLN A 370 -8.66 -2.72 7.00
CA GLN A 370 -9.84 -3.21 7.71
C GLN A 370 -9.74 -4.71 8.11
N GLY A 371 -8.62 -5.37 7.83
CA GLY A 371 -8.36 -6.76 8.23
C GLY A 371 -8.98 -7.82 7.35
N TYR A 372 -9.51 -7.48 6.18
CA TYR A 372 -10.01 -8.48 5.22
C TYR A 372 -8.89 -9.36 4.67
N GLY A 373 -9.20 -10.62 4.39
CA GLY A 373 -8.33 -11.51 3.60
C GLY A 373 -8.49 -11.22 2.12
N VAL A 374 -7.54 -10.49 1.51
CA VAL A 374 -7.71 -10.02 0.13
C VAL A 374 -6.80 -10.78 -0.84
N LYS A 375 -7.36 -11.17 -2.00
CA LYS A 375 -6.59 -11.59 -3.19
C LYS A 375 -6.88 -10.64 -4.34
N TYR A 376 -5.85 -10.25 -5.08
CA TYR A 376 -5.93 -9.36 -6.22
C TYR A 376 -5.51 -10.13 -7.49
N LEU A 377 -6.46 -10.43 -8.38
CA LEU A 377 -6.23 -11.14 -9.63
C LEU A 377 -6.12 -10.13 -10.78
N TYR A 378 -5.02 -10.16 -11.53
CA TYR A 378 -4.73 -9.18 -12.56
C TYR A 378 -4.07 -9.76 -13.80
N SER A 379 -4.12 -9.01 -14.90
CA SER A 379 -3.44 -9.35 -16.15
C SER A 379 -2.31 -8.37 -16.47
N TYR A 380 -1.26 -8.87 -17.10
CA TYR A 380 -0.21 -8.01 -17.68
C TYR A 380 -0.74 -7.27 -18.92
N ASN A 381 -0.58 -5.95 -18.96
CA ASN A 381 -0.93 -5.11 -20.10
C ASN A 381 0.17 -4.14 -20.52
N TYR A 382 0.85 -3.52 -19.56
CA TYR A 382 1.81 -2.44 -19.80
C TYR A 382 3.14 -2.73 -19.10
N ASP A 383 4.25 -2.53 -19.83
CA ASP A 383 5.60 -2.73 -19.31
C ASP A 383 5.95 -1.72 -18.21
N TRP A 384 5.58 -0.45 -18.37
CA TRP A 384 5.81 0.57 -17.35
C TRP A 384 5.13 0.21 -16.02
N SER A 385 3.90 -0.30 -16.07
CA SER A 385 3.17 -0.70 -14.88
C SER A 385 3.79 -1.93 -14.21
N TYR A 386 4.30 -2.87 -15.01
CA TYR A 386 5.03 -4.02 -14.49
C TYR A 386 6.27 -3.58 -13.69
N ARG A 387 7.05 -2.62 -14.22
CA ARG A 387 8.23 -2.08 -13.51
C ARG A 387 7.85 -1.39 -12.21
N VAL A 388 6.81 -0.57 -12.22
CA VAL A 388 6.31 0.12 -11.01
C VAL A 388 5.81 -0.88 -9.97
N ASP A 389 5.08 -1.92 -10.37
CA ASP A 389 4.59 -2.96 -9.45
C ASP A 389 5.75 -3.74 -8.83
N GLU A 390 6.79 -4.11 -9.61
CA GLU A 390 7.97 -4.79 -9.08
C GLU A 390 8.71 -3.94 -8.05
N ILE A 391 8.83 -2.62 -8.28
CA ILE A 391 9.39 -1.69 -7.30
C ILE A 391 8.55 -1.69 -6.01
N LYS A 392 7.21 -1.54 -6.11
CA LYS A 392 6.31 -1.55 -4.94
C LYS A 392 6.37 -2.87 -4.18
N PHE A 393 6.52 -4.00 -4.86
CA PHE A 393 6.75 -5.31 -4.22
C PHE A 393 8.11 -5.37 -3.53
N ALA A 394 9.16 -4.82 -4.14
CA ALA A 394 10.51 -4.82 -3.56
C ALA A 394 10.61 -3.89 -2.34
N GLU A 395 9.89 -2.78 -2.35
CA GLU A 395 9.83 -1.82 -1.25
C GLU A 395 8.94 -2.26 -0.09
N GLY A 396 8.19 -3.37 -0.23
CA GLY A 396 7.25 -3.84 0.79
C GLY A 396 5.91 -3.09 0.83
N ASN A 397 5.68 -2.19 -0.12
CA ASN A 397 4.41 -1.46 -0.22
C ASN A 397 3.23 -2.35 -0.61
N LEU A 398 3.49 -3.46 -1.29
CA LEU A 398 2.48 -4.45 -1.69
C LEU A 398 2.87 -5.87 -1.26
N ALA A 399 1.89 -6.62 -0.76
CA ALA A 399 2.05 -8.01 -0.34
C ALA A 399 2.02 -8.96 -1.54
N ARG A 400 3.16 -9.29 -2.14
CA ARG A 400 3.25 -10.17 -3.32
C ARG A 400 2.39 -11.45 -3.27
N PRO A 401 2.25 -12.16 -2.14
CA PRO A 401 1.38 -13.33 -2.07
C PRO A 401 -0.10 -13.06 -2.28
N ASP A 402 -0.55 -11.83 -2.12
CA ASP A 402 -1.96 -11.45 -2.37
C ASP A 402 -2.25 -11.24 -3.85
N PHE A 403 -1.22 -11.01 -4.66
CA PHE A 403 -1.35 -10.67 -6.06
C PHE A 403 -1.13 -11.89 -6.96
N VAL A 404 -2.11 -12.17 -7.82
CA VAL A 404 -2.12 -13.32 -8.73
C VAL A 404 -2.21 -12.83 -10.16
N GLN A 405 -1.12 -12.95 -10.90
CA GLN A 405 -1.13 -12.68 -12.33
C GLN A 405 -1.78 -13.85 -13.07
N VAL A 406 -2.89 -13.60 -13.73
CA VAL A 406 -3.71 -14.64 -14.39
C VAL A 406 -3.39 -14.86 -15.87
N SER A 407 -2.67 -13.93 -16.49
CA SER A 407 -2.23 -14.03 -17.88
C SER A 407 -0.71 -14.17 -17.96
N ALA A 408 -0.25 -14.66 -19.10
CA ALA A 408 1.16 -14.73 -19.38
C ALA A 408 1.80 -13.32 -19.48
N ASN A 409 3.04 -13.23 -19.04
CA ASN A 409 3.89 -12.05 -19.03
C ASN A 409 5.02 -12.27 -20.05
N PRO A 410 5.32 -11.33 -20.95
CA PRO A 410 6.40 -11.49 -21.93
C PRO A 410 7.78 -11.66 -21.31
N HIS A 411 7.99 -11.16 -20.09
CA HIS A 411 9.25 -11.28 -19.35
C HIS A 411 9.47 -12.67 -18.72
N THR A 412 8.40 -13.45 -18.49
CA THR A 412 8.48 -14.75 -17.80
C THR A 412 8.01 -15.92 -18.66
N ALA A 413 7.15 -15.71 -19.64
CA ALA A 413 6.56 -16.74 -20.48
C ALA A 413 6.09 -16.16 -21.83
N SER A 414 7.04 -15.80 -22.70
CA SER A 414 6.79 -15.12 -23.97
C SER A 414 5.87 -15.89 -24.93
N THR A 415 6.02 -17.21 -25.02
CA THR A 415 5.17 -18.08 -25.86
C THR A 415 3.71 -18.06 -25.41
N HIS A 416 3.46 -18.21 -24.11
CA HIS A 416 2.10 -18.13 -23.56
C HIS A 416 1.49 -16.73 -23.70
N TYR A 417 2.31 -15.70 -23.64
CA TYR A 417 1.87 -14.33 -23.88
C TYR A 417 1.40 -14.16 -25.33
N PHE A 418 2.16 -14.66 -26.28
CA PHE A 418 1.78 -14.66 -27.70
C PHE A 418 0.49 -15.45 -27.94
N LEU A 419 0.37 -16.66 -27.40
CA LEU A 419 -0.86 -17.46 -27.49
C LEU A 419 -2.08 -16.75 -26.90
N SER A 420 -1.91 -16.00 -25.80
CA SER A 420 -3.01 -15.22 -25.24
C SER A 420 -3.57 -14.16 -26.20
N LYS A 421 -2.70 -13.55 -27.04
CA LYS A 421 -3.13 -12.63 -28.10
C LYS A 421 -3.91 -13.35 -29.19
N ILE A 422 -3.43 -14.51 -29.63
CA ILE A 422 -4.14 -15.35 -30.64
C ILE A 422 -5.53 -15.72 -30.13
N PHE A 423 -5.64 -16.26 -28.90
CA PHE A 423 -6.94 -16.61 -28.33
C PHE A 423 -7.88 -15.39 -28.23
N PHE A 424 -7.38 -14.22 -27.87
CA PHE A 424 -8.18 -13.01 -27.82
C PHE A 424 -8.72 -12.62 -29.20
N HIS A 425 -7.90 -12.72 -30.26
CA HIS A 425 -8.34 -12.49 -31.64
C HIS A 425 -9.40 -13.50 -32.07
N LEU A 426 -9.21 -14.79 -31.77
CA LEU A 426 -10.20 -15.84 -32.04
C LEU A 426 -11.52 -15.56 -31.32
N PHE A 427 -11.49 -15.19 -30.04
CA PHE A 427 -12.70 -14.82 -29.31
C PHE A 427 -13.43 -13.63 -29.96
N ARG A 428 -12.71 -12.62 -30.44
CA ARG A 428 -13.30 -11.49 -31.15
C ARG A 428 -13.91 -11.89 -32.48
N MET A 429 -13.30 -12.82 -33.20
CA MET A 429 -13.79 -13.33 -34.46
C MET A 429 -15.09 -14.13 -34.26
N PHE A 430 -15.13 -15.02 -33.27
CA PHE A 430 -16.30 -15.87 -32.97
C PHE A 430 -17.32 -15.21 -32.02
N ALA A 431 -17.08 -13.99 -31.55
CA ALA A 431 -18.00 -13.28 -30.66
C ALA A 431 -19.45 -13.19 -31.20
N PRO A 432 -19.70 -12.97 -32.50
CA PRO A 432 -21.09 -12.95 -33.00
C PRO A 432 -21.83 -14.27 -32.86
N ALA A 433 -21.10 -15.38 -32.95
CA ALA A 433 -21.71 -16.72 -33.05
C ALA A 433 -22.19 -17.26 -31.69
N HIS A 434 -21.54 -16.88 -30.57
CA HIS A 434 -21.87 -17.47 -29.28
C HIS A 434 -21.64 -16.52 -28.08
N PRO A 435 -22.55 -16.49 -27.09
CA PRO A 435 -22.46 -15.61 -25.89
C PRO A 435 -21.20 -15.78 -25.06
N PHE A 436 -20.61 -16.96 -25.03
CA PHE A 436 -19.35 -17.21 -24.32
C PHE A 436 -18.20 -16.42 -24.95
N PHE A 437 -18.09 -16.46 -26.29
CA PHE A 437 -17.05 -15.72 -26.99
C PHE A 437 -17.21 -14.21 -26.84
N LYS A 438 -18.45 -13.70 -26.79
CA LYS A 438 -18.74 -12.29 -26.50
C LYS A 438 -18.14 -11.85 -25.17
N LYS A 439 -18.32 -12.67 -24.13
CA LYS A 439 -17.73 -12.41 -22.79
C LYS A 439 -16.22 -12.41 -22.82
N MET A 440 -15.60 -13.37 -23.53
CA MET A 440 -14.13 -13.47 -23.61
C MET A 440 -13.52 -12.40 -24.52
N ALA A 441 -14.29 -11.86 -25.47
CA ALA A 441 -13.88 -10.79 -26.36
C ALA A 441 -13.87 -9.39 -25.73
N THR A 442 -14.33 -9.24 -24.49
CA THR A 442 -14.35 -7.94 -23.78
C THR A 442 -12.95 -7.47 -23.38
N SER A 443 -12.04 -8.39 -23.08
CA SER A 443 -10.65 -8.08 -22.72
C SER A 443 -9.76 -9.30 -22.96
N ARG A 444 -8.48 -9.06 -23.27
CA ARG A 444 -7.46 -10.12 -23.29
C ARG A 444 -7.32 -10.85 -21.95
N ALA A 445 -7.60 -10.15 -20.86
CA ALA A 445 -7.57 -10.69 -19.50
C ALA A 445 -8.75 -11.64 -19.20
N ALA A 446 -9.89 -11.49 -19.91
CA ALA A 446 -11.14 -12.14 -19.53
C ALA A 446 -11.04 -13.65 -19.40
N TRP A 447 -10.35 -14.31 -20.33
CA TRP A 447 -10.14 -15.77 -20.30
C TRP A 447 -9.29 -16.24 -19.12
N GLY A 448 -8.17 -15.55 -18.85
CA GLY A 448 -7.29 -15.87 -17.71
C GLY A 448 -8.01 -15.68 -16.38
N LEU A 449 -8.72 -14.57 -16.21
CA LEU A 449 -9.55 -14.30 -15.04
C LEU A 449 -10.64 -15.36 -14.87
N TRP A 450 -11.36 -15.72 -15.96
CA TRP A 450 -12.44 -16.71 -15.95
C TRP A 450 -11.97 -18.11 -15.53
N LYS A 451 -10.74 -18.52 -15.92
CA LYS A 451 -10.14 -19.80 -15.50
C LYS A 451 -9.69 -19.80 -14.04
N THR A 452 -9.34 -18.63 -13.51
CA THR A 452 -8.59 -18.54 -12.26
C THR A 452 -9.47 -18.10 -11.09
N ALA A 453 -10.42 -17.18 -11.28
CA ALA A 453 -11.19 -16.56 -10.19
C ALA A 453 -11.89 -17.59 -9.27
N ALA A 454 -12.50 -18.61 -9.85
CA ALA A 454 -13.22 -19.64 -9.11
C ALA A 454 -12.31 -20.58 -8.25
N LYS A 455 -10.99 -20.49 -8.42
CA LYS A 455 -10.02 -21.21 -7.57
C LYS A 455 -9.78 -20.53 -6.22
N TYR A 456 -10.26 -19.30 -6.06
CA TYR A 456 -10.11 -18.50 -4.85
C TYR A 456 -11.49 -18.27 -4.22
N PRO A 457 -11.95 -19.15 -3.29
CA PRO A 457 -13.21 -18.94 -2.57
C PRO A 457 -13.16 -17.63 -1.79
N ALA A 458 -14.26 -16.87 -1.86
CA ALA A 458 -14.38 -15.60 -1.14
C ALA A 458 -15.85 -15.34 -0.76
N ASP A 459 -16.04 -14.47 0.24
CA ASP A 459 -17.37 -13.97 0.65
C ASP A 459 -17.83 -12.83 -0.28
N LEU A 460 -16.87 -12.15 -0.93
CA LEU A 460 -17.12 -11.04 -1.84
C LEU A 460 -16.16 -11.07 -3.03
N TYR A 461 -16.70 -10.82 -4.21
CA TYR A 461 -15.93 -10.55 -5.43
C TYR A 461 -16.16 -9.11 -5.87
N ILE A 462 -15.07 -8.41 -6.26
CA ILE A 462 -15.11 -7.05 -6.81
C ILE A 462 -14.50 -7.11 -8.20
N ALA A 463 -15.26 -6.73 -9.22
CA ALA A 463 -14.82 -6.73 -10.61
C ALA A 463 -14.60 -5.30 -11.10
N HIS A 464 -13.36 -4.98 -11.50
CA HIS A 464 -12.98 -3.73 -12.15
C HIS A 464 -12.93 -3.90 -13.66
N TYR A 465 -13.58 -3.02 -14.37
CA TYR A 465 -13.82 -3.07 -15.81
C TYR A 465 -14.67 -4.25 -16.29
N LEU A 466 -15.33 -4.05 -17.40
CA LEU A 466 -16.25 -5.05 -18.00
C LEU A 466 -15.57 -6.40 -18.28
N GLY A 467 -14.27 -6.40 -18.60
CA GLY A 467 -13.53 -7.64 -18.90
C GLY A 467 -13.33 -8.58 -17.70
N ALA A 468 -13.45 -8.07 -16.46
CA ALA A 468 -13.38 -8.87 -15.25
C ALA A 468 -14.74 -9.44 -14.81
N LEU A 469 -15.84 -8.81 -15.22
CA LEU A 469 -17.19 -9.13 -14.79
C LEU A 469 -17.62 -10.59 -15.09
N PRO A 470 -17.33 -11.19 -16.27
CA PRO A 470 -17.70 -12.58 -16.54
C PRO A 470 -17.08 -13.57 -15.55
N ALA A 471 -15.83 -13.35 -15.18
CA ALA A 471 -15.11 -14.19 -14.23
C ALA A 471 -15.66 -14.05 -12.81
N ALA A 472 -15.95 -12.82 -12.39
CA ALA A 472 -16.50 -12.53 -11.08
C ALA A 472 -17.92 -13.09 -10.90
N VAL A 473 -18.78 -12.99 -11.93
CA VAL A 473 -20.12 -13.61 -11.94
C VAL A 473 -20.04 -15.13 -11.83
N LYS A 474 -19.10 -15.78 -12.54
CA LYS A 474 -18.90 -17.23 -12.42
C LYS A 474 -18.48 -17.61 -11.00
N ALA A 475 -17.47 -16.92 -10.47
CA ALA A 475 -16.90 -17.23 -9.17
C ALA A 475 -17.91 -16.95 -8.03
N SER A 476 -18.61 -15.81 -8.06
CA SER A 476 -19.62 -15.47 -7.07
C SER A 476 -20.78 -16.48 -7.01
N LYS A 477 -21.26 -16.95 -8.16
CA LYS A 477 -22.28 -17.99 -8.23
C LYS A 477 -21.78 -19.33 -7.68
N GLN A 478 -20.55 -19.75 -8.02
CA GLN A 478 -19.96 -20.99 -7.55
C GLN A 478 -19.80 -21.01 -6.03
N HIS A 479 -19.39 -19.90 -5.42
CA HIS A 479 -19.11 -19.78 -4.00
C HIS A 479 -20.25 -19.15 -3.21
N LYS A 480 -21.41 -18.88 -3.84
CA LYS A 480 -22.57 -18.21 -3.20
C LYS A 480 -22.20 -16.88 -2.54
N ALA A 481 -21.29 -16.15 -3.16
CA ALA A 481 -20.71 -14.92 -2.64
C ALA A 481 -21.38 -13.67 -3.21
N LYS A 482 -21.23 -12.53 -2.56
CA LYS A 482 -21.64 -11.22 -3.07
C LYS A 482 -20.74 -10.77 -4.21
N LEU A 483 -21.28 -9.90 -5.07
CA LEU A 483 -20.58 -9.35 -6.21
C LEU A 483 -20.78 -7.84 -6.30
N ILE A 484 -19.65 -7.11 -6.31
CA ILE A 484 -19.59 -5.69 -6.67
C ILE A 484 -19.02 -5.59 -8.09
N PHE A 485 -19.62 -4.75 -8.91
CA PHE A 485 -19.05 -4.32 -10.18
C PHE A 485 -18.69 -2.85 -10.12
N ASP A 486 -17.41 -2.53 -10.34
CA ASP A 486 -16.93 -1.17 -10.41
C ASP A 486 -16.85 -0.71 -11.86
N ALA A 487 -17.79 0.17 -12.23
CA ALA A 487 -17.86 0.81 -13.53
C ALA A 487 -17.00 2.08 -13.51
N GLU A 488 -15.73 1.92 -13.81
CA GLU A 488 -14.79 3.04 -13.93
C GLU A 488 -15.13 3.95 -15.11
N ASP A 489 -15.81 3.39 -16.12
CA ASP A 489 -16.28 4.06 -17.33
C ASP A 489 -17.71 3.62 -17.67
N PHE A 490 -18.42 4.43 -18.47
CA PHE A 490 -19.68 4.04 -19.08
C PHE A 490 -19.40 3.21 -20.35
N HIS A 491 -19.13 1.92 -20.18
CA HIS A 491 -18.55 1.06 -21.21
C HIS A 491 -19.35 1.01 -22.53
N ARG A 492 -20.69 0.96 -22.47
CA ARG A 492 -21.51 1.03 -23.68
C ARG A 492 -21.51 2.40 -24.35
N GLY A 493 -21.04 3.43 -23.66
CA GLY A 493 -20.91 4.81 -24.17
C GLY A 493 -19.52 5.15 -24.69
N GLU A 494 -18.55 4.24 -24.64
CA GLU A 494 -17.19 4.46 -25.14
C GLU A 494 -17.09 4.43 -26.68
N PHE A 495 -18.07 3.79 -27.35
CA PHE A 495 -18.05 3.52 -28.79
C PHE A 495 -19.05 4.38 -29.54
N GLN A 496 -18.71 4.67 -30.81
CA GLN A 496 -19.66 5.33 -31.73
C GLN A 496 -20.93 4.51 -31.92
N TYR A 497 -22.03 5.18 -32.24
CA TYR A 497 -23.30 4.55 -32.61
C TYR A 497 -23.07 3.47 -33.66
N TYR A 498 -23.73 2.30 -33.54
CA TYR A 498 -23.69 1.16 -34.47
C TYR A 498 -22.39 0.36 -34.58
N SER A 499 -21.38 0.59 -33.75
CA SER A 499 -20.20 -0.27 -33.81
C SER A 499 -20.49 -1.69 -33.30
N ARG A 500 -19.88 -2.72 -33.92
CA ARG A 500 -19.93 -4.12 -33.46
C ARG A 500 -19.47 -4.25 -31.99
N GLN A 501 -18.53 -3.43 -31.60
CA GLN A 501 -18.01 -3.41 -30.23
C GLN A 501 -19.07 -2.92 -29.26
N LYS A 502 -19.80 -1.84 -29.56
CA LYS A 502 -20.90 -1.35 -28.73
C LYS A 502 -21.97 -2.42 -28.52
N LYS A 503 -22.39 -3.10 -29.63
CA LYS A 503 -23.36 -4.20 -29.54
C LYS A 503 -22.88 -5.31 -28.61
N ASN A 504 -21.61 -5.74 -28.73
CA ASN A 504 -21.04 -6.79 -27.90
C ASN A 504 -21.01 -6.38 -26.41
N VAL A 505 -20.52 -5.17 -26.11
CA VAL A 505 -20.48 -4.62 -24.74
C VAL A 505 -21.89 -4.55 -24.15
N THR A 506 -22.84 -3.97 -24.87
CA THR A 506 -24.24 -3.84 -24.42
C THR A 506 -24.87 -5.20 -24.11
N GLU A 507 -24.66 -6.22 -24.95
CA GLU A 507 -25.17 -7.56 -24.70
C GLU A 507 -24.51 -8.22 -23.47
N VAL A 508 -23.21 -8.02 -23.28
CA VAL A 508 -22.50 -8.57 -22.11
C VAL A 508 -23.00 -7.91 -20.82
N GLU A 509 -23.16 -6.59 -20.80
CA GLU A 509 -23.73 -5.86 -19.67
C GLU A 509 -25.15 -6.32 -19.36
N ASN A 510 -26.03 -6.34 -20.35
CA ASN A 510 -27.43 -6.77 -20.18
C ASN A 510 -27.55 -8.18 -19.60
N ARG A 511 -26.64 -9.10 -19.95
CA ARG A 511 -26.65 -10.49 -19.46
C ARG A 511 -26.06 -10.65 -18.06
N LEU A 512 -25.10 -9.81 -17.65
CA LEU A 512 -24.32 -10.05 -16.45
C LEU A 512 -24.66 -9.13 -15.29
N LEU A 513 -25.10 -7.89 -15.55
CA LEU A 513 -25.38 -6.91 -14.50
C LEU A 513 -26.52 -7.31 -13.57
N HIS A 514 -27.47 -8.15 -14.02
CA HIS A 514 -28.49 -8.74 -13.15
C HIS A 514 -27.94 -9.64 -12.02
N SER A 515 -26.70 -10.09 -12.15
CA SER A 515 -26.02 -10.90 -11.11
C SER A 515 -25.23 -10.07 -10.11
N VAL A 516 -25.18 -8.75 -10.28
CA VAL A 516 -24.42 -7.81 -9.45
C VAL A 516 -25.28 -7.35 -8.29
N ASN A 517 -24.72 -7.37 -7.07
CA ASN A 517 -25.43 -6.94 -5.86
C ASN A 517 -25.30 -5.41 -5.61
N LEU A 518 -24.18 -4.84 -6.04
CA LEU A 518 -23.89 -3.42 -5.95
C LEU A 518 -22.99 -3.02 -7.13
N MET A 519 -23.34 -1.94 -7.82
CA MET A 519 -22.47 -1.29 -8.79
C MET A 519 -21.91 0.00 -8.17
N THR A 520 -20.61 0.24 -8.30
CA THR A 520 -19.97 1.53 -8.04
C THR A 520 -19.61 2.20 -9.36
N ALA A 521 -19.79 3.51 -9.46
CA ALA A 521 -19.51 4.28 -10.66
C ALA A 521 -18.57 5.44 -10.34
N ALA A 522 -17.64 5.73 -11.26
CA ALA A 522 -16.58 6.72 -11.04
C ALA A 522 -17.03 8.19 -11.16
N SER A 523 -18.27 8.44 -11.60
CA SER A 523 -18.88 9.77 -11.61
C SER A 523 -20.39 9.70 -11.40
N PRO A 524 -21.03 10.79 -10.92
CA PRO A 524 -22.48 10.84 -10.72
C PRO A 524 -23.29 10.57 -12.00
N LEU A 525 -22.87 11.13 -13.14
CA LEU A 525 -23.57 10.94 -14.41
C LEU A 525 -23.39 9.53 -15.00
N ILE A 526 -22.26 8.84 -14.72
CA ILE A 526 -22.13 7.41 -15.06
C ILE A 526 -23.12 6.60 -14.21
N ALA A 527 -23.23 6.88 -12.92
CA ALA A 527 -24.21 6.22 -12.04
C ALA A 527 -25.64 6.42 -12.53
N GLU A 528 -26.00 7.64 -12.88
CA GLU A 528 -27.30 8.00 -13.41
C GLU A 528 -27.59 7.29 -14.75
N ALA A 529 -26.64 7.29 -15.68
CA ALA A 529 -26.79 6.62 -16.97
C ALA A 529 -27.03 5.11 -16.83
N TYR A 530 -26.31 4.44 -15.93
CA TYR A 530 -26.58 3.03 -15.63
C TYR A 530 -27.89 2.82 -14.88
N LYS A 531 -28.29 3.70 -13.97
CA LYS A 531 -29.54 3.61 -13.23
C LYS A 531 -30.76 3.72 -14.14
N ASN A 532 -30.70 4.57 -15.16
CA ASN A 532 -31.74 4.69 -16.17
C ASN A 532 -31.91 3.39 -17.00
N ILE A 533 -30.84 2.60 -17.16
CA ILE A 533 -30.88 1.34 -17.92
C ILE A 533 -31.23 0.15 -17.01
N PHE A 534 -30.73 0.17 -15.77
CA PHE A 534 -30.89 -0.90 -14.79
C PHE A 534 -31.51 -0.37 -13.48
N PRO A 535 -32.79 0.05 -13.47
CA PRO A 535 -33.42 0.72 -12.34
C PRO A 535 -33.47 -0.12 -11.05
N ASN A 536 -33.46 -1.44 -11.18
CA ASN A 536 -33.47 -2.37 -10.03
C ASN A 536 -32.08 -2.67 -9.47
N LEU A 537 -30.99 -2.25 -10.13
CA LEU A 537 -29.64 -2.44 -9.65
C LEU A 537 -29.28 -1.32 -8.66
N ARG A 538 -28.76 -1.69 -7.52
CA ARG A 538 -28.20 -0.71 -6.58
C ARG A 538 -26.92 -0.12 -7.16
N ILE A 539 -26.92 1.18 -7.43
CA ILE A 539 -25.80 1.91 -8.04
C ILE A 539 -25.44 3.10 -7.18
N GLU A 540 -24.18 3.22 -6.82
CA GLU A 540 -23.65 4.28 -5.96
C GLU A 540 -22.43 4.94 -6.59
N THR A 541 -22.28 6.24 -6.39
CA THR A 541 -21.09 6.97 -6.88
C THR A 541 -19.96 6.90 -5.88
N ILE A 542 -18.80 6.44 -6.34
CA ILE A 542 -17.50 6.54 -5.66
C ILE A 542 -16.55 7.22 -6.62
N ASN A 543 -16.22 8.48 -6.39
CA ASN A 543 -15.36 9.25 -7.29
C ASN A 543 -13.93 8.72 -7.32
N ASN A 544 -13.24 8.83 -8.47
CA ASN A 544 -11.86 8.39 -8.60
C ASN A 544 -10.86 9.47 -8.15
N VAL A 545 -10.91 9.80 -6.88
CA VAL A 545 -10.11 10.83 -6.21
C VAL A 545 -8.80 10.29 -5.63
N PHE A 546 -7.93 11.18 -5.15
CA PHE A 546 -6.63 10.85 -4.56
C PHE A 546 -6.61 11.10 -3.05
N SER A 547 -5.59 10.59 -2.35
CA SER A 547 -5.41 10.78 -0.91
C SER A 547 -5.06 12.22 -0.55
N LYS A 548 -5.51 12.68 0.61
CA LYS A 548 -5.14 13.99 1.22
C LYS A 548 -3.64 14.17 1.41
N ARG A 549 -2.85 13.10 1.44
CA ARG A 549 -1.39 13.20 1.54
C ARG A 549 -0.76 14.00 0.39
N HIS A 550 -1.49 14.16 -0.73
CA HIS A 550 -1.08 14.96 -1.88
C HIS A 550 -1.55 16.42 -1.83
N LEU A 551 -2.17 16.84 -0.71
CA LEU A 551 -2.49 18.26 -0.49
C LEU A 551 -1.20 19.07 -0.41
N ASN A 552 -1.12 20.10 -1.21
CA ASN A 552 -0.02 21.05 -1.21
C ASN A 552 -0.46 22.39 -0.60
N THR A 553 0.50 23.11 -0.03
CA THR A 553 0.30 24.50 0.38
C THR A 553 0.22 25.37 -0.89
N ILE A 554 -0.82 26.19 -0.99
CA ILE A 554 -0.93 27.14 -2.06
C ILE A 554 0.22 28.15 -1.91
N ILE A 555 1.16 28.10 -2.83
CA ILE A 555 2.24 29.08 -2.91
C ILE A 555 1.66 30.34 -3.54
N SER A 556 1.61 31.43 -2.77
CA SER A 556 1.34 32.74 -3.34
C SER A 556 2.54 33.13 -4.19
N GLN A 557 2.43 32.99 -5.48
CA GLN A 557 3.43 33.50 -6.42
C GLN A 557 3.02 34.90 -6.79
N ASN A 558 3.83 35.88 -6.40
CA ASN A 558 3.77 37.25 -6.94
C ASN A 558 4.39 37.32 -8.36
N ASP A 559 4.42 36.18 -9.07
CA ASP A 559 4.95 36.12 -10.42
C ASP A 559 4.01 36.84 -11.39
N ALA A 560 4.57 37.66 -12.26
CA ALA A 560 3.85 38.31 -13.37
C ALA A 560 3.30 37.27 -14.35
N THR A 561 4.04 36.17 -14.58
CA THR A 561 3.70 35.09 -15.50
C THR A 561 2.54 34.22 -14.97
N LEU A 562 1.51 34.02 -15.78
CA LEU A 562 0.42 33.09 -15.50
C LEU A 562 0.81 31.67 -15.96
N LYS A 563 0.82 30.69 -15.03
CA LYS A 563 1.28 29.32 -15.30
C LYS A 563 0.10 28.36 -15.46
N LEU A 564 -0.05 27.80 -16.66
CA LEU A 564 -1.05 26.81 -17.01
C LEU A 564 -0.45 25.41 -16.98
N PHE A 565 -1.21 24.44 -16.51
CA PHE A 565 -0.77 23.05 -16.39
C PHE A 565 -1.77 22.09 -17.01
N TRP A 566 -1.28 21.20 -17.86
CA TRP A 566 -2.03 20.05 -18.36
C TRP A 566 -1.17 18.79 -18.26
N PHE A 567 -1.77 17.67 -17.90
CA PHE A 567 -1.08 16.39 -17.88
C PHE A 567 -1.94 15.24 -18.37
N SER A 568 -1.27 14.20 -18.89
CA SER A 568 -1.88 12.93 -19.27
C SER A 568 -0.81 11.85 -19.30
N GLN A 569 -1.22 10.57 -19.19
CA GLN A 569 -0.30 9.47 -19.38
C GLN A 569 0.40 9.50 -20.75
N ASN A 570 -0.31 9.94 -21.79
CA ASN A 570 0.21 10.06 -23.15
C ASN A 570 -0.20 11.39 -23.74
N ILE A 571 0.77 12.08 -24.37
CA ILE A 571 0.57 13.24 -25.20
C ILE A 571 0.34 12.75 -26.65
N GLY A 572 -0.76 13.14 -27.28
CA GLY A 572 -1.11 12.73 -28.64
C GLY A 572 -2.36 13.43 -29.14
N GLN A 573 -2.66 13.23 -30.41
CA GLN A 573 -3.89 13.71 -31.05
C GLN A 573 -5.13 13.29 -30.26
N ASP A 574 -6.23 13.97 -30.45
CA ASP A 574 -7.51 13.72 -29.76
C ASP A 574 -7.53 14.04 -28.25
N ARG A 575 -6.58 14.86 -27.75
CA ARG A 575 -6.54 15.33 -26.36
C ARG A 575 -6.94 16.79 -26.20
N GLY A 576 -7.22 17.50 -27.31
CA GLY A 576 -7.61 18.92 -27.31
C GLY A 576 -6.46 19.89 -27.04
N LEU A 577 -5.20 19.46 -27.23
CA LEU A 577 -4.04 20.33 -27.02
C LEU A 577 -3.98 21.45 -28.07
N GLU A 578 -4.49 21.19 -29.27
CA GLU A 578 -4.59 22.16 -30.37
C GLU A 578 -5.43 23.39 -29.97
N ILE A 579 -6.51 23.17 -29.19
CA ILE A 579 -7.38 24.23 -28.68
C ILE A 579 -6.61 25.13 -27.70
N PHE A 580 -5.76 24.55 -26.85
CA PHE A 580 -4.94 25.31 -25.92
C PHE A 580 -3.91 26.20 -26.66
N ILE A 581 -3.26 25.64 -27.69
CA ILE A 581 -2.30 26.40 -28.51
C ILE A 581 -2.99 27.55 -29.23
N GLN A 582 -4.15 27.32 -29.85
CA GLN A 582 -4.93 28.35 -30.53
C GLN A 582 -5.38 29.45 -29.55
N ALA A 583 -5.86 29.09 -28.35
CA ALA A 583 -6.22 30.07 -27.34
C ALA A 583 -5.04 30.92 -26.88
N LEU A 584 -3.84 30.36 -26.79
CA LEU A 584 -2.63 31.11 -26.45
C LEU A 584 -2.19 32.04 -27.61
N ASN A 585 -2.49 31.69 -28.84
CA ASN A 585 -2.22 32.54 -30.01
C ASN A 585 -3.10 33.81 -30.02
N ASP A 586 -4.29 33.76 -29.46
CA ASP A 586 -5.18 34.90 -29.28
C ASP A 586 -4.68 35.88 -28.19
N LEU A 587 -3.66 35.47 -27.41
CA LEU A 587 -3.10 36.23 -26.28
C LEU A 587 -1.58 36.49 -26.46
N PRO A 588 -1.14 37.10 -27.58
CA PRO A 588 0.28 37.22 -27.90
C PRO A 588 1.06 38.10 -26.93
N GLU A 589 0.44 39.11 -26.31
CA GLU A 589 1.11 40.05 -25.42
C GLU A 589 1.05 39.63 -23.93
N ALA A 590 0.22 38.66 -23.58
CA ALA A 590 0.11 38.19 -22.17
C ALA A 590 1.33 37.34 -21.79
N ASP A 591 1.84 37.51 -20.56
CA ASP A 591 2.92 36.69 -20.03
C ASP A 591 2.34 35.39 -19.43
N ILE A 592 2.24 34.36 -20.27
CA ILE A 592 1.62 33.06 -19.97
C ILE A 592 2.56 31.94 -20.36
N GLU A 593 2.65 30.91 -19.49
CA GLU A 593 3.40 29.69 -19.74
C GLU A 593 2.45 28.48 -19.68
N LEU A 594 2.55 27.53 -20.62
CA LEU A 594 1.83 26.27 -20.63
C LEU A 594 2.79 25.10 -20.46
N THR A 595 2.66 24.37 -19.36
CA THR A 595 3.37 23.11 -19.16
C THR A 595 2.47 21.93 -19.55
N ILE A 596 2.96 21.08 -20.48
CA ILE A 596 2.32 19.85 -20.94
C ILE A 596 3.16 18.65 -20.45
N LEU A 597 2.61 17.86 -19.55
CA LEU A 597 3.29 16.72 -18.92
C LEU A 597 2.72 15.39 -19.41
N GLY A 598 3.58 14.48 -19.87
CA GLY A 598 3.17 13.16 -20.28
C GLY A 598 4.19 12.46 -21.19
N ASN A 599 3.88 11.22 -21.55
CA ASN A 599 4.70 10.48 -22.50
C ASN A 599 4.36 10.89 -23.93
N LEU A 600 5.31 11.52 -24.60
CA LEU A 600 5.15 11.97 -25.99
C LEU A 600 5.25 10.76 -26.93
N ARG A 601 4.15 10.43 -27.60
CA ARG A 601 4.11 9.29 -28.53
C ARG A 601 4.74 9.59 -29.88
N SER A 602 4.76 10.85 -30.31
CA SER A 602 5.24 11.26 -31.62
C SER A 602 5.93 12.62 -31.53
N ARG A 603 7.22 12.66 -31.91
CA ARG A 603 7.95 13.91 -32.08
C ARG A 603 7.41 14.78 -33.25
N THR A 604 6.71 14.16 -34.20
CA THR A 604 6.02 14.86 -35.24
C THR A 604 4.88 15.70 -34.67
N TYR A 605 4.06 15.11 -33.77
CA TYR A 605 2.97 15.83 -33.13
C TYR A 605 3.43 16.96 -32.23
N GLU A 606 4.55 16.80 -31.53
CA GLU A 606 5.19 17.89 -30.78
C GLU A 606 5.57 19.07 -31.71
N ARG A 607 6.21 18.77 -32.84
CA ARG A 607 6.59 19.78 -33.85
C ARG A 607 5.35 20.46 -34.46
N GLU A 608 4.29 19.71 -34.72
CA GLU A 608 3.01 20.25 -35.21
C GLU A 608 2.42 21.26 -34.20
N LEU A 609 2.37 20.92 -32.91
CA LEU A 609 1.91 21.85 -31.87
C LEU A 609 2.78 23.08 -31.72
N LEU A 610 4.10 22.91 -31.73
CA LEU A 610 5.03 24.06 -31.64
C LEU A 610 5.00 24.95 -32.88
N SER A 611 4.85 24.38 -34.08
CA SER A 611 4.74 25.16 -35.33
C SER A 611 3.39 25.89 -35.45
N ALA A 612 2.35 25.40 -34.81
CA ALA A 612 1.05 26.08 -34.74
C ALA A 612 1.02 27.23 -33.72
N ALA A 613 2.03 27.33 -32.85
CA ALA A 613 2.11 28.37 -31.81
C ALA A 613 2.82 29.63 -32.33
N ILE A 614 2.22 30.80 -32.11
CA ILE A 614 2.86 32.12 -32.43
C ILE A 614 4.09 32.34 -31.54
N LYS A 615 4.03 31.95 -30.26
CA LYS A 615 5.15 32.03 -29.29
C LYS A 615 5.49 30.63 -28.72
N PRO A 616 6.26 29.79 -29.47
CA PRO A 616 6.56 28.40 -29.01
C PRO A 616 7.33 28.34 -27.70
N SER A 617 8.08 29.39 -27.33
CA SER A 617 8.83 29.47 -26.07
C SER A 617 7.97 29.42 -24.81
N ARG A 618 6.67 29.70 -24.91
CA ARG A 618 5.69 29.60 -23.83
C ARG A 618 5.27 28.15 -23.50
N ILE A 619 5.53 27.20 -24.42
CA ILE A 619 5.06 25.80 -24.30
C ILE A 619 6.22 24.94 -23.83
N LYS A 620 6.04 24.32 -22.66
CA LYS A 620 7.04 23.45 -22.05
C LYS A 620 6.54 22.01 -22.03
N PHE A 621 7.22 21.11 -22.74
CA PHE A 621 6.95 19.69 -22.66
C PHE A 621 7.78 19.05 -21.55
N ARG A 622 7.14 18.22 -20.72
CA ARG A 622 7.79 17.41 -19.68
C ARG A 622 7.45 15.94 -19.85
N ASN A 623 8.42 15.08 -19.67
CA ASN A 623 8.21 13.62 -19.66
C ASN A 623 7.39 13.19 -18.47
N ASN A 624 6.85 11.97 -18.52
CA ASN A 624 6.18 11.34 -17.40
C ASN A 624 7.07 11.32 -16.15
N VAL A 625 6.44 11.62 -15.04
CA VAL A 625 7.02 11.56 -13.69
C VAL A 625 6.22 10.56 -12.84
N SER A 626 6.66 10.32 -11.60
CA SER A 626 5.89 9.52 -10.66
C SER A 626 4.51 10.16 -10.36
N PRO A 627 3.49 9.38 -10.01
CA PRO A 627 2.17 9.92 -9.66
C PRO A 627 2.22 10.97 -8.54
N GLU A 628 3.13 10.83 -7.59
CA GLU A 628 3.34 11.75 -6.47
C GLU A 628 3.91 13.10 -6.96
N GLU A 629 4.88 13.09 -7.87
CA GLU A 629 5.50 14.29 -8.43
C GLU A 629 4.54 15.13 -9.27
N ILE A 630 3.48 14.52 -9.85
CA ILE A 630 2.45 15.26 -10.60
C ILE A 630 1.81 16.34 -9.72
N PHE A 631 1.50 16.02 -8.45
CA PHE A 631 0.89 16.98 -7.51
C PHE A 631 1.84 18.10 -7.15
N THR A 632 3.12 17.79 -6.95
CA THR A 632 4.15 18.80 -6.66
C THR A 632 4.34 19.74 -7.84
N ILE A 633 4.39 19.21 -9.06
CA ILE A 633 4.49 20.03 -10.27
C ILE A 633 3.22 20.86 -10.46
N ALA A 634 2.03 20.25 -10.32
CA ALA A 634 0.77 20.98 -10.44
C ALA A 634 0.69 22.16 -9.46
N ALA A 635 1.13 21.98 -8.21
CA ALA A 635 1.11 23.04 -7.19
C ALA A 635 2.00 24.26 -7.52
N THR A 636 2.98 24.12 -8.41
CA THR A 636 3.80 25.24 -8.92
C THR A 636 3.13 26.02 -10.06
N HIS A 637 1.91 25.65 -10.44
CA HIS A 637 1.13 26.30 -11.49
C HIS A 637 -0.13 26.94 -10.92
N ASP A 638 -0.72 27.87 -11.65
CA ASP A 638 -1.90 28.62 -11.22
C ASP A 638 -3.20 27.94 -11.65
N ILE A 639 -3.26 27.51 -12.90
CA ILE A 639 -4.46 26.98 -13.54
C ILE A 639 -4.22 25.57 -14.03
N GLY A 640 -5.11 24.65 -13.68
CA GLY A 640 -5.19 23.31 -14.23
C GLY A 640 -6.20 23.23 -15.39
N LEU A 641 -5.73 22.78 -16.55
CA LEU A 641 -6.56 22.64 -17.74
C LEU A 641 -7.22 21.24 -17.80
N ALA A 642 -8.53 21.19 -17.57
CA ALA A 642 -9.33 19.97 -17.66
C ALA A 642 -10.10 19.91 -18.99
N GLY A 643 -9.38 20.01 -20.11
CA GLY A 643 -9.94 19.96 -21.46
C GLY A 643 -10.29 18.52 -21.86
N GLU A 644 -11.56 18.25 -22.08
CA GLU A 644 -12.06 16.98 -22.58
C GLU A 644 -12.95 17.24 -23.80
N LEU A 645 -12.73 16.45 -24.88
CA LEU A 645 -13.50 16.55 -26.09
C LEU A 645 -14.76 15.66 -25.99
N GLN A 646 -15.90 16.12 -26.49
CA GLN A 646 -17.19 15.40 -26.41
C GLN A 646 -17.34 14.30 -27.49
N LYS A 647 -16.31 13.52 -27.74
CA LYS A 647 -16.25 12.51 -28.84
C LYS A 647 -17.18 11.32 -28.67
N CYS A 648 -17.51 10.95 -27.44
CA CYS A 648 -18.45 9.86 -27.13
C CYS A 648 -19.17 10.14 -25.81
N LEU A 649 -20.27 9.42 -25.56
CA LEU A 649 -21.09 9.65 -24.38
C LEU A 649 -20.29 9.45 -23.08
N ASN A 650 -19.42 8.44 -23.02
CA ASN A 650 -18.58 8.23 -21.84
C ASN A 650 -17.73 9.48 -21.53
N ARG A 651 -17.14 10.13 -22.54
CA ARG A 651 -16.32 11.35 -22.35
C ARG A 651 -17.16 12.56 -21.89
N GLN A 652 -18.42 12.60 -22.20
CA GLN A 652 -19.32 13.67 -21.74
C GLN A 652 -19.70 13.52 -20.26
N ILE A 653 -19.85 12.26 -19.77
CA ILE A 653 -20.38 11.98 -18.43
C ILE A 653 -19.33 11.50 -17.42
N CYS A 654 -18.08 11.24 -17.84
CA CYS A 654 -17.01 10.87 -16.93
C CYS A 654 -16.33 12.12 -16.32
N LEU A 655 -15.87 11.97 -15.08
CA LEU A 655 -14.96 12.92 -14.42
C LEU A 655 -13.53 12.37 -14.49
N THR A 656 -12.66 13.09 -15.16
CA THR A 656 -11.27 12.65 -15.31
C THR A 656 -10.45 12.96 -14.05
N ASN A 657 -9.41 12.17 -13.81
CA ASN A 657 -8.53 12.30 -12.65
C ASN A 657 -7.84 13.67 -12.56
N LYS A 658 -7.70 14.39 -13.70
CA LYS A 658 -7.06 15.71 -13.76
C LYS A 658 -7.72 16.71 -12.80
N ILE A 659 -9.05 16.80 -12.83
CA ILE A 659 -9.80 17.76 -12.01
C ILE A 659 -9.52 17.54 -10.51
N PHE A 660 -9.51 16.29 -10.06
CA PHE A 660 -9.25 15.95 -8.66
C PHE A 660 -7.78 16.18 -8.27
N THR A 661 -6.85 16.04 -9.22
CA THR A 661 -5.45 16.43 -9.01
C THR A 661 -5.34 17.93 -8.81
N TYR A 662 -6.01 18.74 -9.63
CA TYR A 662 -6.00 20.20 -9.50
C TYR A 662 -6.62 20.69 -8.18
N LEU A 663 -7.70 20.07 -7.73
CA LEU A 663 -8.28 20.38 -6.43
C LEU A 663 -7.28 20.18 -5.28
N LEU A 664 -6.56 19.05 -5.28
CA LEU A 664 -5.58 18.73 -4.23
C LEU A 664 -4.28 19.56 -4.35
N ALA A 665 -3.89 19.94 -5.57
CA ALA A 665 -2.74 20.78 -5.80
C ALA A 665 -3.02 22.27 -5.52
N GLY A 666 -4.30 22.67 -5.41
CA GLY A 666 -4.70 24.05 -5.23
C GLY A 666 -4.62 24.90 -6.50
N ASN A 667 -4.88 24.28 -7.67
CA ASN A 667 -4.99 24.98 -8.94
C ASN A 667 -6.42 25.48 -9.16
N CYS A 668 -6.56 26.67 -9.73
CA CYS A 668 -7.81 27.10 -10.35
C CYS A 668 -8.13 26.18 -11.54
N VAL A 669 -9.39 25.78 -11.71
CA VAL A 669 -9.78 24.80 -12.75
C VAL A 669 -10.38 25.50 -13.95
N LEU A 670 -9.78 25.34 -15.13
CA LEU A 670 -10.43 25.63 -16.42
C LEU A 670 -10.87 24.32 -17.06
N ALA A 671 -12.18 24.09 -17.07
CA ALA A 671 -12.77 22.85 -17.55
C ALA A 671 -13.58 23.07 -18.83
N SER A 672 -13.52 22.11 -19.76
CA SER A 672 -14.43 22.11 -20.91
C SER A 672 -15.87 21.88 -20.44
N ASP A 673 -16.85 22.35 -21.19
CA ASP A 673 -18.28 22.36 -20.89
C ASP A 673 -18.97 20.99 -21.00
N THR A 674 -18.22 19.88 -20.78
CA THR A 674 -18.85 18.57 -20.73
C THR A 674 -19.86 18.50 -19.59
N PRO A 675 -20.98 17.77 -19.75
CA PRO A 675 -22.01 17.67 -18.72
C PRO A 675 -21.47 17.32 -17.33
N ALA A 676 -20.53 16.38 -17.23
CA ALA A 676 -19.95 15.98 -15.95
C ALA A 676 -19.09 17.07 -15.30
N GLN A 677 -18.26 17.76 -16.08
CA GLN A 677 -17.42 18.85 -15.56
C GLN A 677 -18.26 20.08 -15.19
N SER A 678 -19.23 20.42 -16.01
CA SER A 678 -20.16 21.52 -15.71
C SER A 678 -20.98 21.25 -14.44
N LEU A 679 -21.41 20.00 -14.23
CA LEU A 679 -22.10 19.61 -13.00
C LEU A 679 -21.19 19.75 -11.77
N LEU A 680 -19.93 19.32 -11.89
CA LEU A 680 -18.96 19.42 -10.78
C LEU A 680 -18.68 20.89 -10.42
N LEU A 681 -18.45 21.76 -11.42
CA LEU A 681 -18.21 23.18 -11.15
C LEU A 681 -19.43 23.87 -10.50
N LYS A 682 -20.65 23.45 -10.86
CA LYS A 682 -21.89 23.92 -10.17
C LYS A 682 -21.96 23.42 -8.72
N GLN A 683 -21.52 22.19 -8.44
CA GLN A 683 -21.50 21.64 -7.07
C GLN A 683 -20.36 22.21 -6.22
N CYS A 684 -19.30 22.72 -6.86
CA CYS A 684 -18.13 23.31 -6.24
C CYS A 684 -17.96 24.77 -6.69
N PRO A 685 -18.85 25.69 -6.28
CA PRO A 685 -18.77 27.07 -6.74
C PRO A 685 -17.43 27.71 -6.38
N GLY A 686 -16.89 28.47 -7.29
CA GLY A 686 -15.66 29.22 -7.09
C GLY A 686 -14.37 28.46 -7.32
N ILE A 687 -14.37 27.19 -7.78
CA ILE A 687 -13.12 26.48 -8.07
C ILE A 687 -12.49 26.86 -9.41
N GLY A 688 -13.23 27.56 -10.27
CA GLY A 688 -12.78 27.92 -11.62
C GLY A 688 -13.94 28.23 -12.56
N LEU A 689 -13.66 28.12 -13.86
CA LEU A 689 -14.62 28.46 -14.93
C LEU A 689 -14.72 27.31 -15.94
N THR A 690 -15.88 27.26 -16.65
CA THR A 690 -16.05 26.40 -17.84
C THR A 690 -15.84 27.21 -19.11
N TYR A 691 -15.34 26.54 -20.16
CA TYR A 691 -15.24 27.06 -21.52
C TYR A 691 -15.85 26.04 -22.50
N ARG A 692 -16.30 26.50 -23.67
CA ARG A 692 -16.82 25.63 -24.73
C ARG A 692 -15.72 24.75 -25.28
N HIS A 693 -15.90 23.43 -25.24
CA HIS A 693 -14.88 22.39 -25.49
C HIS A 693 -14.21 22.43 -26.86
N ASP A 694 -14.80 23.11 -27.84
CA ASP A 694 -14.33 23.26 -29.22
C ASP A 694 -14.05 24.73 -29.61
N ASP A 695 -14.05 25.65 -28.64
CA ASP A 695 -13.89 27.08 -28.88
C ASP A 695 -12.62 27.66 -28.24
N PRO A 696 -11.54 27.79 -29.00
CA PRO A 696 -10.29 28.37 -28.49
C PRO A 696 -10.45 29.82 -28.01
N LYS A 697 -11.35 30.62 -28.63
CA LYS A 697 -11.57 32.01 -28.27
C LYS A 697 -12.25 32.12 -26.90
N ASP A 698 -13.28 31.31 -26.63
CA ASP A 698 -13.90 31.27 -25.30
C ASP A 698 -12.88 30.87 -24.22
N LEU A 699 -11.99 29.91 -24.53
CA LEU A 699 -10.90 29.56 -23.62
C LEU A 699 -9.92 30.73 -23.39
N ALA A 700 -9.55 31.46 -24.45
CA ALA A 700 -8.70 32.66 -24.36
C ALA A 700 -9.35 33.74 -23.49
N ASP A 701 -10.65 33.98 -23.64
CA ASP A 701 -11.41 34.93 -22.82
C ASP A 701 -11.37 34.55 -21.33
N LYS A 702 -11.53 33.25 -20.99
CA LYS A 702 -11.43 32.77 -19.61
C LYS A 702 -10.02 32.90 -19.04
N ILE A 703 -9.00 32.63 -19.83
CA ILE A 703 -7.61 32.83 -19.43
C ILE A 703 -7.34 34.31 -19.18
N THR A 704 -7.83 35.21 -20.06
CA THR A 704 -7.71 36.66 -19.92
C THR A 704 -8.35 37.14 -18.61
N GLN A 705 -9.52 36.62 -18.25
CA GLN A 705 -10.20 36.98 -17.00
C GLN A 705 -9.29 36.72 -15.79
N PHE A 706 -8.61 35.56 -15.72
CA PHE A 706 -7.69 35.23 -14.64
C PHE A 706 -6.34 35.95 -14.74
N TYR A 707 -5.91 36.30 -15.96
CA TYR A 707 -4.70 37.08 -16.17
C TYR A 707 -4.83 38.52 -15.64
N LEU A 708 -5.98 39.14 -15.87
CA LEU A 708 -6.28 40.51 -15.41
C LEU A 708 -6.72 40.55 -13.94
N ASP A 709 -7.50 39.58 -13.49
CA ASP A 709 -7.99 39.52 -12.09
C ASP A 709 -7.28 38.41 -11.30
N ARG A 710 -6.14 38.76 -10.71
CA ARG A 710 -5.36 37.86 -9.87
C ARG A 710 -6.03 37.53 -8.52
N GLN A 711 -6.92 38.40 -8.03
CA GLN A 711 -7.69 38.12 -6.80
C GLN A 711 -8.72 37.03 -7.05
N LEU A 712 -9.43 37.08 -8.18
CA LEU A 712 -10.33 36.01 -8.60
C LEU A 712 -9.58 34.70 -8.76
N LEU A 713 -8.43 34.69 -9.44
CA LEU A 713 -7.59 33.50 -9.57
C LEU A 713 -7.23 32.92 -8.21
N TYR A 714 -6.73 33.76 -7.29
CA TYR A 714 -6.33 33.29 -5.96
C TYR A 714 -7.52 32.75 -5.13
N SER A 715 -8.68 33.39 -5.23
CA SER A 715 -9.92 32.90 -4.56
C SER A 715 -10.33 31.53 -5.10
N CYS A 716 -10.25 31.32 -6.43
CA CYS A 716 -10.54 30.03 -7.05
C CYS A 716 -9.54 28.92 -6.61
N ARG A 717 -8.26 29.24 -6.51
CA ARG A 717 -7.24 28.32 -6.00
C ARG A 717 -7.52 27.89 -4.56
N ARG A 718 -7.91 28.82 -3.70
CA ARG A 718 -8.30 28.53 -2.30
C ARG A 718 -9.54 27.67 -2.22
N ALA A 719 -10.58 27.99 -2.99
CA ALA A 719 -11.79 27.18 -3.06
C ALA A 719 -11.47 25.75 -3.53
N ALA A 720 -10.68 25.59 -4.60
CA ALA A 720 -10.26 24.28 -5.11
C ALA A 720 -9.56 23.44 -4.01
N SER A 721 -8.59 24.02 -3.31
CA SER A 721 -7.89 23.35 -2.20
C SER A 721 -8.85 22.97 -1.06
N THR A 722 -9.83 23.80 -0.75
CA THR A 722 -10.84 23.51 0.29
C THR A 722 -11.70 22.31 -0.10
N TYR A 723 -12.25 22.29 -1.33
CA TYR A 723 -13.04 21.16 -1.82
C TYR A 723 -12.21 19.87 -1.91
N GLY A 724 -10.95 19.96 -2.33
CA GLY A 724 -10.02 18.80 -2.32
C GLY A 724 -9.81 18.26 -0.91
N ARG A 725 -9.60 19.12 0.08
CA ARG A 725 -9.39 18.76 1.48
C ARG A 725 -10.63 18.15 2.14
N GLU A 726 -11.80 18.70 1.89
CA GLU A 726 -13.00 18.37 2.66
C GLU A 726 -13.88 17.32 1.99
N LEU A 727 -13.99 17.31 0.66
CA LEU A 727 -14.95 16.46 -0.06
C LEU A 727 -14.31 15.50 -1.04
N TYR A 728 -13.45 16.00 -1.94
CA TYR A 728 -12.94 15.21 -3.08
C TYR A 728 -11.57 14.60 -2.80
N ASN A 729 -11.51 13.72 -1.80
CA ASN A 729 -10.32 12.96 -1.43
C ASN A 729 -10.67 11.51 -1.09
N TRP A 730 -9.67 10.64 -1.16
CA TRP A 730 -9.86 9.21 -0.95
C TRP A 730 -10.35 8.88 0.47
N GLU A 731 -9.94 9.60 1.47
CA GLU A 731 -10.34 9.36 2.86
C GLU A 731 -11.85 9.54 3.04
N MET A 732 -12.47 10.48 2.30
CA MET A 732 -13.92 10.68 2.31
C MET A 732 -14.65 9.63 1.46
N GLU A 733 -14.19 9.38 0.24
CA GLU A 733 -14.79 8.36 -0.63
C GLU A 733 -14.63 6.95 -0.05
N ASN A 734 -13.49 6.66 0.59
CA ASN A 734 -13.25 5.39 1.27
C ASN A 734 -14.23 5.13 2.42
N LYS A 735 -14.57 6.16 3.21
CA LYS A 735 -15.61 6.02 4.26
C LYS A 735 -16.95 5.61 3.66
N LYS A 736 -17.38 6.25 2.56
CA LYS A 736 -18.61 5.87 1.85
C LYS A 736 -18.54 4.43 1.35
N TRP A 737 -17.44 4.08 0.70
CA TRP A 737 -17.22 2.75 0.13
C TRP A 737 -17.23 1.65 1.20
N LEU A 738 -16.54 1.85 2.34
CA LEU A 738 -16.53 0.89 3.45
C LEU A 738 -17.92 0.71 4.08
N VAL A 739 -18.73 1.77 4.19
CA VAL A 739 -20.12 1.67 4.64
C VAL A 739 -20.98 0.86 3.67
N LEU A 740 -20.83 1.08 2.36
CA LEU A 740 -21.56 0.30 1.34
C LEU A 740 -21.19 -1.19 1.42
N LEU A 741 -19.90 -1.48 1.59
CA LEU A 741 -19.37 -2.83 1.69
C LEU A 741 -19.85 -3.53 2.97
N SER A 742 -19.78 -2.87 4.13
CA SER A 742 -20.27 -3.42 5.39
C SER A 742 -21.77 -3.75 5.32
N ASN A 743 -22.59 -2.83 4.79
CA ASN A 743 -24.02 -3.05 4.60
C ASN A 743 -24.33 -4.23 3.65
N LEU A 744 -23.47 -4.48 2.65
CA LEU A 744 -23.65 -5.59 1.73
C LEU A 744 -23.34 -6.92 2.39
N ILE A 745 -22.33 -6.97 3.28
CA ILE A 745 -21.87 -8.19 3.94
C ILE A 745 -22.72 -8.49 5.20
N MET A 746 -23.07 -7.49 6.03
CA MET A 746 -23.75 -7.67 7.32
C MET A 746 -25.26 -7.95 7.20
N LYS A 747 -25.94 -7.48 6.17
CA LYS A 747 -27.37 -7.78 5.96
C LYS A 747 -27.67 -9.29 5.89
N GLU A 748 -26.70 -10.10 5.48
CA GLU A 748 -26.88 -11.56 5.46
C GLU A 748 -26.77 -12.20 6.85
N GLU A 749 -25.92 -11.70 7.71
CA GLU A 749 -25.80 -12.23 9.08
C GLU A 749 -27.10 -12.04 9.87
N GLN A 750 -27.75 -10.89 9.71
CA GLN A 750 -29.06 -10.62 10.31
C GLN A 750 -30.16 -11.51 9.71
N VAL A 751 -30.14 -11.76 8.41
CA VAL A 751 -31.09 -12.66 7.74
C VAL A 751 -30.84 -14.12 8.12
N LEU A 752 -29.58 -14.54 8.21
CA LEU A 752 -29.19 -15.89 8.63
C LEU A 752 -29.44 -16.12 10.13
N ALA A 753 -29.20 -15.12 10.97
CA ALA A 753 -29.50 -15.16 12.40
C ALA A 753 -31.02 -15.23 12.66
N LYS A 754 -31.84 -14.48 11.87
CA LYS A 754 -33.29 -14.63 11.87
C LYS A 754 -33.78 -16.00 11.38
N LYS A 755 -33.17 -16.56 10.33
CA LYS A 755 -33.49 -17.91 9.80
C LYS A 755 -33.05 -19.04 10.75
N LYS A 756 -32.02 -18.83 11.56
CA LYS A 756 -31.52 -19.77 12.57
C LYS A 756 -32.20 -19.60 13.94
N GLY A 757 -33.17 -18.70 14.08
CA GLY A 757 -33.92 -18.51 15.35
C GLY A 757 -33.09 -17.90 16.50
N ILE A 758 -31.92 -17.34 16.22
CA ILE A 758 -30.97 -16.82 17.24
C ILE A 758 -31.35 -15.39 17.68
N ILE A 759 -32.16 -14.66 16.90
CA ILE A 759 -32.69 -13.34 17.31
C ILE A 759 -34.22 -13.45 17.37
N LYS A 760 -34.77 -13.54 18.58
CA LYS A 760 -36.18 -13.27 18.85
C LYS A 760 -36.43 -11.75 18.69
N ASN A 761 -37.53 -11.42 18.02
CA ASN A 761 -37.99 -10.05 17.85
C ASN A 761 -37.96 -9.27 19.17
N THR A 762 -37.03 -8.36 19.33
CA THR A 762 -37.10 -7.26 20.30
C THR A 762 -37.31 -5.96 19.53
N VAL A 763 -38.55 -5.74 19.14
CA VAL A 763 -39.07 -4.38 18.93
C VAL A 763 -40.46 -4.38 19.47
N LYS A 764 -40.61 -3.87 20.69
CA LYS A 764 -41.74 -3.13 21.21
C LYS A 764 -41.22 -2.26 22.34
N VAL A 765 -41.07 -1.06 22.15
CA VAL A 765 -41.61 0.21 22.62
C VAL A 765 -40.66 1.31 22.16
#